data_3fc630b38d563b20da6d3d2bdfbef1b2
#
_entry.id   3fc630b38d563b20da6d3d2bdfbef1b2
#
_cell.length_a   1.000
_cell.length_b   1.000
_cell.length_c   1.000
_cell.angle_alpha   90.00
_cell.angle_beta   90.00
_cell.angle_gamma   90.00
#
_symmetry.space_group_name_H-M   'P 1'
#
loop_
_entity.id
_entity.type
_entity.pdbx_description
1 polymer ?
#
loop_
_entity_poly.entity_id
_entity_poly.type
_entity_poly.pdbx_seq_one_letter_code
_entity_poly.pdbx_strand_id
1 'polypeptide(L)'
;MELTLNETLHKAVEAHRAGQIQEADRLYTAMLQDQPKHPDVNHNMGVLAVGADKIQEALLFFKTALEANPGTGQYWLSYIDALIQLDQIADAQTVLDQAKGKGASGEAFEQREQRLNELNEAQVKADPHIDGQNQVRPNVLDSLKLDQAIRLAKKKAKEGSPDDVKHIYNDILARFPKNKRALDGIKSLSGGFIGKVSKVQEPPQELLGSLLEHYQNRRFSEAETLAISLTQQFPAHQFGWKVLGAVLKQTGRIIDSLTSMQKSVQLVPQDAEAHYNLGITLKELGRLDEAEKSYTQAIALKPDYAGAHNNLGTVLKELGRLDEAEASYTQSIALKPDLSDAHYNLGITLQELGRLDEAEVSYTQAIAFKPDYAEAYSNLGSMLKKLGRLEEAKASYKQAIAFKPDYAEAHNNFGATLQELGRLDEAEASYTQAVVLKPDYTEAHNNLGATLQELGRLDEAEASYTQAIALKPDFAKAHYNLGVLLFESRKYNLAEEQFGLSDTYQGKLYAIRCSYLQDEEVIFYEKFDLLVCQGEINAVMGSLAFCSESKYGTKKSNPFCNDPLKYVVKTDLNELYDFGKIFIETVKDVLTDNSVSYKAQGHLTNGIQTAGNIFAQGKVPKTEIENIIHTEIEKYRIQFKNSEEGFIKNWPTSYEIKGWVVSMQSGGKLAPHMHDNGWITGSIYINVPPKSKTDCGNLVLCISDQEHVLGVEKNQQSIIDVVTGSLCLFPSSLHHYTLPFEEKENRIVLAFDVIPKN
;
A
#
# COMPACT_ATOMS: atom_id res chain seq x y z
N MET A 1 3.62 -21.40 -24.26
CA MET A 1 2.38 -22.14 -23.90
C MET A 1 2.22 -21.96 -22.39
N GLU A 2 1.36 -21.04 -21.98
CA GLU A 2 1.06 -20.85 -20.56
C GLU A 2 0.42 -22.12 -20.01
N LEU A 3 0.97 -22.61 -18.91
CA LEU A 3 0.44 -23.77 -18.23
C LEU A 3 -0.91 -23.40 -17.60
N THR A 4 -1.90 -24.24 -17.72
CA THR A 4 -3.15 -24.05 -16.95
C THR A 4 -2.86 -24.09 -15.45
N LEU A 5 -3.71 -23.47 -14.64
CA LEU A 5 -3.57 -23.45 -13.17
C LEU A 5 -3.38 -24.86 -12.60
N ASN A 6 -4.11 -25.84 -13.13
CA ASN A 6 -4.01 -27.24 -12.72
C ASN A 6 -2.65 -27.87 -13.08
N GLU A 7 -2.09 -27.55 -14.25
CA GLU A 7 -0.76 -28.04 -14.66
C GLU A 7 0.34 -27.39 -13.80
N THR A 8 0.19 -26.12 -13.43
CA THR A 8 1.11 -25.43 -12.54
C THR A 8 1.05 -26.03 -11.14
N LEU A 9 -0.14 -26.32 -10.61
CA LEU A 9 -0.32 -26.99 -9.32
C LEU A 9 0.33 -28.38 -9.34
N HIS A 10 0.12 -29.15 -10.40
CA HIS A 10 0.74 -30.46 -10.53
C HIS A 10 2.27 -30.40 -10.49
N LYS A 11 2.87 -29.45 -11.24
CA LYS A 11 4.32 -29.23 -11.22
C LYS A 11 4.82 -28.79 -9.84
N ALA A 12 4.10 -27.90 -9.15
CA ALA A 12 4.47 -27.47 -7.82
C ALA A 12 4.45 -28.63 -6.81
N VAL A 13 3.44 -29.51 -6.90
CA VAL A 13 3.35 -30.72 -6.05
C VAL A 13 4.46 -31.71 -6.38
N GLU A 14 4.80 -31.91 -7.66
CA GLU A 14 5.93 -32.75 -8.08
C GLU A 14 7.27 -32.22 -7.57
N ALA A 15 7.52 -30.91 -7.72
CA ALA A 15 8.72 -30.25 -7.19
C ALA A 15 8.81 -30.41 -5.66
N HIS A 16 7.71 -30.25 -4.94
CA HIS A 16 7.63 -30.44 -3.49
C HIS A 16 7.96 -31.87 -3.10
N ARG A 17 7.37 -32.87 -3.77
CA ARG A 17 7.65 -34.30 -3.53
C ARG A 17 9.09 -34.69 -3.86
N ALA A 18 9.70 -34.03 -4.86
CA ALA A 18 11.09 -34.24 -5.24
C ALA A 18 12.09 -33.52 -4.30
N GLY A 19 11.64 -32.83 -3.26
CA GLY A 19 12.47 -32.07 -2.33
C GLY A 19 13.03 -30.77 -2.92
N GLN A 20 12.53 -30.30 -4.06
CA GLN A 20 12.89 -29.02 -4.70
C GLN A 20 12.11 -27.88 -4.05
N ILE A 21 12.42 -27.61 -2.79
CA ILE A 21 11.64 -26.72 -1.91
C ILE A 21 11.51 -25.29 -2.48
N GLN A 22 12.61 -24.72 -3.01
CA GLN A 22 12.61 -23.36 -3.57
C GLN A 22 11.74 -23.25 -4.82
N GLU A 23 11.74 -24.25 -5.69
CA GLU A 23 10.90 -24.25 -6.90
C GLU A 23 9.42 -24.46 -6.54
N ALA A 24 9.13 -25.34 -5.57
CA ALA A 24 7.77 -25.54 -5.07
C ALA A 24 7.21 -24.25 -4.43
N ASP A 25 8.00 -23.57 -3.60
CA ASP A 25 7.66 -22.31 -2.96
C ASP A 25 7.36 -21.21 -4.01
N ARG A 26 8.23 -21.06 -5.01
CA ARG A 26 8.06 -20.12 -6.11
C ARG A 26 6.75 -20.36 -6.88
N LEU A 27 6.45 -21.60 -7.20
CA LEU A 27 5.24 -21.96 -7.95
C LEU A 27 3.97 -21.75 -7.12
N TYR A 28 3.96 -22.20 -5.84
CA TYR A 28 2.82 -21.95 -4.95
C TYR A 28 2.59 -20.46 -4.68
N THR A 29 3.67 -19.69 -4.47
CA THR A 29 3.58 -18.23 -4.27
C THR A 29 2.99 -17.54 -5.49
N ALA A 30 3.44 -17.86 -6.70
CA ALA A 30 2.89 -17.31 -7.93
C ALA A 30 1.40 -17.61 -8.08
N MET A 31 0.99 -18.86 -7.77
CA MET A 31 -0.43 -19.23 -7.81
C MET A 31 -1.28 -18.51 -6.77
N LEU A 32 -0.74 -18.24 -5.57
CA LEU A 32 -1.45 -17.49 -4.52
C LEU A 32 -1.54 -15.99 -4.83
N GLN A 33 -0.66 -15.43 -5.67
CA GLN A 33 -0.81 -14.07 -6.19
C GLN A 33 -2.06 -13.94 -7.08
N ASP A 34 -2.32 -14.94 -7.94
CA ASP A 34 -3.50 -14.96 -8.81
C ASP A 34 -4.78 -15.38 -8.07
N GLN A 35 -4.66 -16.38 -7.20
CA GLN A 35 -5.79 -16.95 -6.43
C GLN A 35 -5.45 -17.08 -4.94
N PRO A 36 -5.49 -16.00 -4.16
CA PRO A 36 -5.07 -15.99 -2.76
C PRO A 36 -5.78 -16.98 -1.84
N LYS A 37 -6.99 -17.41 -2.22
CA LYS A 37 -7.83 -18.33 -1.43
C LYS A 37 -7.94 -19.73 -2.04
N HIS A 38 -7.07 -20.09 -3.00
CA HIS A 38 -7.10 -21.43 -3.59
C HIS A 38 -6.81 -22.49 -2.52
N PRO A 39 -7.75 -23.43 -2.22
CA PRO A 39 -7.65 -24.29 -1.05
C PRO A 39 -6.44 -25.24 -1.08
N ASP A 40 -6.23 -25.96 -2.20
CA ASP A 40 -5.12 -26.91 -2.32
C ASP A 40 -3.75 -26.23 -2.29
N VAL A 41 -3.63 -25.04 -2.89
CA VAL A 41 -2.36 -24.29 -2.89
C VAL A 41 -2.03 -23.80 -1.49
N ASN A 42 -3.01 -23.23 -0.77
CA ASN A 42 -2.81 -22.84 0.63
C ASN A 42 -2.46 -24.05 1.51
N HIS A 43 -3.17 -25.18 1.37
CA HIS A 43 -2.82 -26.38 2.12
C HIS A 43 -1.37 -26.85 1.85
N ASN A 44 -0.96 -26.92 0.57
CA ASN A 44 0.38 -27.38 0.19
C ASN A 44 1.47 -26.40 0.62
N MET A 45 1.20 -25.08 0.59
CA MET A 45 2.09 -24.05 1.14
C MET A 45 2.23 -24.19 2.67
N GLY A 46 1.14 -24.49 3.37
CA GLY A 46 1.19 -24.82 4.80
C GLY A 46 2.05 -26.05 5.10
N VAL A 47 1.94 -27.12 4.29
CA VAL A 47 2.76 -28.33 4.42
C VAL A 47 4.25 -28.02 4.15
N LEU A 48 4.52 -27.19 3.14
CA LEU A 48 5.88 -26.73 2.84
C LEU A 48 6.47 -25.92 3.99
N ALA A 49 5.70 -25.01 4.58
CA ALA A 49 6.12 -24.22 5.73
C ALA A 49 6.42 -25.07 6.96
N VAL A 50 5.61 -26.12 7.25
CA VAL A 50 5.89 -27.10 8.31
C VAL A 50 7.20 -27.81 8.03
N GLY A 51 7.46 -28.25 6.80
CA GLY A 51 8.72 -28.88 6.38
C GLY A 51 9.95 -27.98 6.51
N ALA A 52 9.76 -26.65 6.47
CA ALA A 52 10.80 -25.65 6.68
C ALA A 52 10.93 -25.17 8.15
N ASP A 53 10.30 -25.85 9.10
CA ASP A 53 10.24 -25.52 10.54
C ASP A 53 9.55 -24.15 10.84
N LYS A 54 8.70 -23.68 9.91
CA LYS A 54 7.91 -22.46 10.02
C LYS A 54 6.46 -22.76 10.38
N ILE A 55 6.27 -23.54 11.43
CA ILE A 55 4.97 -24.12 11.79
C ILE A 55 3.94 -23.04 12.13
N GLN A 56 4.37 -21.93 12.74
CA GLN A 56 3.47 -20.81 13.05
C GLN A 56 2.92 -20.12 11.79
N GLU A 57 3.75 -19.97 10.73
CA GLU A 57 3.31 -19.45 9.44
C GLU A 57 2.35 -20.41 8.74
N ALA A 58 2.57 -21.72 8.88
CA ALA A 58 1.73 -22.76 8.29
C ALA A 58 0.27 -22.70 8.76
N LEU A 59 0.02 -22.28 10.01
CA LEU A 59 -1.34 -22.19 10.57
C LEU A 59 -2.25 -21.26 9.75
N LEU A 60 -1.71 -20.13 9.25
CA LEU A 60 -2.47 -19.19 8.43
C LEU A 60 -2.91 -19.83 7.10
N PHE A 61 -2.00 -20.54 6.46
CA PHE A 61 -2.27 -21.24 5.20
C PHE A 61 -3.30 -22.35 5.40
N PHE A 62 -3.17 -23.17 6.44
CA PHE A 62 -4.16 -24.22 6.74
C PHE A 62 -5.54 -23.64 7.08
N LYS A 63 -5.59 -22.55 7.83
CA LYS A 63 -6.85 -21.85 8.12
C LYS A 63 -7.50 -21.33 6.85
N THR A 64 -6.75 -20.70 5.95
CA THR A 64 -7.25 -20.20 4.66
C THR A 64 -7.76 -21.34 3.78
N ALA A 65 -7.07 -22.48 3.75
CA ALA A 65 -7.53 -23.67 3.02
C ALA A 65 -8.87 -24.20 3.57
N LEU A 66 -9.03 -24.25 4.89
CA LEU A 66 -10.26 -24.68 5.56
C LEU A 66 -11.42 -23.71 5.36
N GLU A 67 -11.17 -22.40 5.38
CA GLU A 67 -12.19 -21.38 5.11
C GLU A 67 -12.69 -21.48 3.67
N ALA A 68 -11.81 -21.80 2.71
CA ALA A 68 -12.16 -21.96 1.30
C ALA A 68 -12.86 -23.31 0.99
N ASN A 69 -12.44 -24.39 1.66
CA ASN A 69 -13.04 -25.71 1.45
C ASN A 69 -13.03 -26.56 2.75
N PRO A 70 -14.00 -26.41 3.63
CA PRO A 70 -14.10 -27.15 4.89
C PRO A 70 -14.44 -28.64 4.73
N GLY A 71 -14.80 -29.10 3.52
CA GLY A 71 -15.17 -30.49 3.24
C GLY A 71 -13.97 -31.45 3.13
N THR A 72 -12.74 -30.96 3.00
CA THR A 72 -11.55 -31.76 2.82
C THR A 72 -10.94 -32.16 4.15
N GLY A 73 -11.08 -33.44 4.55
CA GLY A 73 -10.57 -33.95 5.83
C GLY A 73 -9.07 -33.75 6.06
N GLN A 74 -8.25 -33.83 4.98
CA GLN A 74 -6.80 -33.64 5.06
C GLN A 74 -6.40 -32.25 5.57
N TYR A 75 -7.15 -31.19 5.25
CA TYR A 75 -6.85 -29.84 5.72
C TYR A 75 -7.02 -29.73 7.24
N TRP A 76 -8.06 -30.34 7.78
CA TRP A 76 -8.28 -30.43 9.24
C TRP A 76 -7.14 -31.16 9.93
N LEU A 77 -6.73 -32.33 9.38
CA LEU A 77 -5.67 -33.14 9.97
C LEU A 77 -4.33 -32.38 10.00
N SER A 78 -3.96 -31.71 8.90
CA SER A 78 -2.72 -30.91 8.83
C SER A 78 -2.74 -29.73 9.80
N TYR A 79 -3.89 -29.07 9.98
CA TYR A 79 -4.05 -27.98 10.92
C TYR A 79 -3.95 -28.47 12.38
N ILE A 80 -4.61 -29.58 12.72
CA ILE A 80 -4.52 -30.21 14.05
C ILE A 80 -3.09 -30.62 14.35
N ASP A 81 -2.40 -31.28 13.41
CA ASP A 81 -1.03 -31.73 13.60
C ASP A 81 -0.05 -30.54 13.82
N ALA A 82 -0.23 -29.42 13.09
CA ALA A 82 0.56 -28.22 13.29
C ALA A 82 0.32 -27.58 14.67
N LEU A 83 -0.92 -27.55 15.17
CA LEU A 83 -1.24 -27.08 16.51
C LEU A 83 -0.65 -27.98 17.60
N ILE A 84 -0.68 -29.30 17.41
CA ILE A 84 -0.02 -30.26 18.32
C ILE A 84 1.49 -30.05 18.37
N GLN A 85 2.12 -29.80 17.22
CA GLN A 85 3.57 -29.53 17.17
C GLN A 85 3.95 -28.21 17.87
N LEU A 86 3.05 -27.26 17.94
CA LEU A 86 3.24 -26.01 18.69
C LEU A 86 2.83 -26.11 20.17
N ASP A 87 2.50 -27.30 20.65
CA ASP A 87 1.99 -27.54 22.02
C ASP A 87 0.70 -26.77 22.35
N GLN A 88 -0.08 -26.39 21.31
CA GLN A 88 -1.37 -25.71 21.44
C GLN A 88 -2.51 -26.74 21.55
N ILE A 89 -2.48 -27.54 22.60
CA ILE A 89 -3.34 -28.72 22.77
C ILE A 89 -4.82 -28.34 22.87
N ALA A 90 -5.16 -27.26 23.56
CA ALA A 90 -6.54 -26.76 23.70
C ALA A 90 -7.13 -26.28 22.35
N ASP A 91 -6.31 -25.60 21.54
CA ASP A 91 -6.73 -25.15 20.22
C ASP A 91 -6.86 -26.34 19.25
N ALA A 92 -5.93 -27.30 19.31
CA ALA A 92 -6.01 -28.53 18.54
C ALA A 92 -7.28 -29.33 18.85
N GLN A 93 -7.70 -29.42 20.14
CA GLN A 93 -8.96 -30.03 20.55
C GLN A 93 -10.16 -29.29 19.98
N THR A 94 -10.14 -27.96 20.05
CA THR A 94 -11.22 -27.12 19.50
C THR A 94 -11.38 -27.32 17.99
N VAL A 95 -10.28 -27.40 17.25
CA VAL A 95 -10.27 -27.63 15.79
C VAL A 95 -10.75 -29.05 15.46
N LEU A 96 -10.39 -30.06 16.26
CA LEU A 96 -10.89 -31.42 16.10
C LEU A 96 -12.41 -31.50 16.31
N ASP A 97 -12.94 -30.82 17.33
CA ASP A 97 -14.38 -30.78 17.61
C ASP A 97 -15.14 -30.06 16.48
N GLN A 98 -14.57 -28.98 15.91
CA GLN A 98 -15.12 -28.30 14.73
C GLN A 98 -15.11 -29.22 13.50
N ALA A 99 -14.03 -29.96 13.25
CA ALA A 99 -13.94 -30.93 12.16
C ALA A 99 -15.05 -32.00 12.26
N LYS A 100 -15.25 -32.59 13.45
CA LYS A 100 -16.32 -33.54 13.73
C LYS A 100 -17.71 -32.93 13.55
N GLY A 101 -17.90 -31.68 14.00
CA GLY A 101 -19.14 -30.94 13.80
C GLY A 101 -19.45 -30.66 12.32
N LYS A 102 -18.47 -30.70 11.45
CA LYS A 102 -18.57 -30.59 9.97
C LYS A 102 -18.67 -31.95 9.27
N GLY A 103 -18.73 -33.05 10.04
CA GLY A 103 -18.90 -34.42 9.52
C GLY A 103 -17.56 -35.14 9.21
N ALA A 104 -16.44 -34.60 9.63
CA ALA A 104 -15.15 -35.28 9.50
C ALA A 104 -15.08 -36.49 10.43
N SER A 105 -14.71 -37.68 9.88
CA SER A 105 -14.67 -38.96 10.61
C SER A 105 -13.62 -39.87 9.97
N GLY A 106 -13.24 -40.93 10.70
CA GLY A 106 -12.31 -41.96 10.25
C GLY A 106 -11.11 -42.11 11.15
N GLU A 107 -10.38 -43.21 10.95
CA GLU A 107 -9.24 -43.64 11.78
C GLU A 107 -8.18 -42.56 12.02
N ALA A 108 -7.90 -41.72 11.02
CA ALA A 108 -6.95 -40.61 11.13
C ALA A 108 -7.38 -39.55 12.16
N PHE A 109 -8.68 -39.27 12.29
CA PHE A 109 -9.22 -38.36 13.30
C PHE A 109 -9.24 -39.00 14.69
N GLU A 110 -9.57 -40.28 14.78
CA GLU A 110 -9.54 -41.07 16.04
C GLU A 110 -8.14 -41.12 16.63
N GLN A 111 -7.11 -41.32 15.79
CA GLN A 111 -5.70 -41.28 16.21
C GLN A 111 -5.28 -39.91 16.79
N ARG A 112 -5.74 -38.76 16.17
CA ARG A 112 -5.46 -37.42 16.71
C ARG A 112 -6.19 -37.19 18.02
N GLU A 113 -7.43 -37.64 18.12
CA GLU A 113 -8.18 -37.55 19.35
C GLU A 113 -7.51 -38.33 20.50
N GLN A 114 -7.08 -39.57 20.22
CA GLN A 114 -6.35 -40.36 21.19
C GLN A 114 -5.04 -39.68 21.62
N ARG A 115 -4.29 -39.13 20.63
CA ARG A 115 -3.04 -38.41 20.91
C ARG A 115 -3.27 -37.14 21.74
N LEU A 116 -4.34 -36.38 21.45
CA LEU A 116 -4.71 -35.20 22.24
C LEU A 116 -5.11 -35.59 23.68
N ASN A 117 -5.83 -36.70 23.86
CA ASN A 117 -6.18 -37.20 25.17
C ASN A 117 -4.92 -37.62 25.96
N GLU A 118 -3.97 -38.33 25.33
CA GLU A 118 -2.69 -38.72 25.94
C GLU A 118 -1.86 -37.49 26.33
N LEU A 119 -1.81 -36.43 25.47
CA LEU A 119 -1.11 -35.20 25.75
C LEU A 119 -1.78 -34.41 26.88
N ASN A 120 -3.11 -34.33 26.89
CA ASN A 120 -3.87 -33.72 27.97
C ASN A 120 -3.62 -34.48 29.32
N GLU A 121 -3.65 -35.81 29.29
CA GLU A 121 -3.31 -36.63 30.50
C GLU A 121 -1.85 -36.44 30.94
N ALA A 122 -0.93 -36.24 30.00
CA ALA A 122 0.48 -36.01 30.33
C ALA A 122 0.68 -34.60 30.94
N GLN A 123 -0.02 -33.57 30.43
CA GLN A 123 -0.03 -32.25 31.02
C GLN A 123 -0.68 -32.22 32.40
N VAL A 124 -1.74 -33.01 32.62
CA VAL A 124 -2.37 -33.18 33.94
C VAL A 124 -1.45 -33.89 34.94
N LYS A 125 -0.62 -34.82 34.46
CA LYS A 125 0.35 -35.51 35.32
C LYS A 125 1.60 -34.66 35.65
N ALA A 126 1.90 -33.67 34.80
CA ALA A 126 3.02 -32.75 34.99
C ALA A 126 2.65 -31.56 35.90
N ASP A 127 1.38 -31.27 36.11
CA ASP A 127 0.88 -30.19 36.96
C ASP A 127 -0.16 -30.76 37.97
N PRO A 128 0.25 -31.04 39.23
CA PRO A 128 -0.63 -31.68 40.22
C PRO A 128 -1.84 -30.83 40.67
N HIS A 129 -2.07 -29.68 40.06
CA HIS A 129 -3.10 -28.73 40.47
C HIS A 129 -4.25 -28.47 39.49
N ILE A 130 -4.33 -29.19 38.37
CA ILE A 130 -5.50 -29.15 37.50
C ILE A 130 -6.19 -30.52 37.54
N ASP A 131 -6.98 -30.74 38.60
CA ASP A 131 -7.90 -31.86 38.68
C ASP A 131 -9.09 -31.60 37.75
N GLY A 132 -9.15 -32.40 36.70
CA GLY A 132 -10.19 -32.32 35.67
C GLY A 132 -11.58 -32.57 36.25
N GLN A 133 -12.57 -31.96 35.67
CA GLN A 133 -13.89 -32.59 35.45
C GLN A 133 -14.83 -31.58 34.80
N ASN A 134 -14.99 -31.63 33.48
CA ASN A 134 -16.27 -31.34 32.87
C ASN A 134 -17.02 -32.68 32.66
N GLN A 135 -17.23 -33.44 33.72
CA GLN A 135 -18.44 -34.28 33.82
C GLN A 135 -19.54 -33.40 34.35
N VAL A 136 -20.66 -33.28 33.61
CA VAL A 136 -21.90 -32.71 34.10
C VAL A 136 -22.36 -33.61 35.25
N ARG A 137 -21.93 -33.29 36.48
CA ARG A 137 -22.45 -33.95 37.67
C ARG A 137 -23.91 -33.57 37.79
N PRO A 138 -24.81 -34.52 38.04
CA PRO A 138 -26.24 -34.22 38.31
C PRO A 138 -26.30 -33.26 39.48
N ASN A 139 -27.17 -32.23 39.38
CA ASN A 139 -27.36 -31.23 40.43
C ASN A 139 -27.80 -31.97 41.70
N VAL A 140 -27.24 -31.62 42.86
CA VAL A 140 -27.52 -32.25 44.13
C VAL A 140 -29.03 -32.30 44.45
N LEU A 141 -29.80 -31.37 43.94
CA LEU A 141 -31.27 -31.32 44.07
C LEU A 141 -32.03 -32.26 43.17
N ASP A 142 -31.37 -33.01 42.32
CA ASP A 142 -31.98 -34.09 41.53
C ASP A 142 -32.17 -35.34 42.43
N SER A 143 -31.36 -35.51 43.46
CA SER A 143 -31.40 -36.63 44.39
C SER A 143 -31.85 -36.26 45.79
N LEU A 144 -31.74 -34.99 46.20
CA LEU A 144 -32.03 -34.52 47.54
C LEU A 144 -33.04 -33.37 47.56
N LYS A 145 -33.92 -33.32 48.56
CA LYS A 145 -34.78 -32.17 48.79
C LYS A 145 -33.90 -30.97 49.32
N LEU A 146 -34.34 -29.75 49.08
CA LEU A 146 -33.63 -28.52 49.44
C LEU A 146 -33.06 -28.50 50.88
N ASP A 147 -33.90 -28.85 51.86
CA ASP A 147 -33.43 -28.90 53.25
C ASP A 147 -32.42 -30.00 53.55
N GLN A 148 -32.44 -31.11 52.79
CA GLN A 148 -31.46 -32.17 52.90
C GLN A 148 -30.13 -31.73 52.29
N ALA A 149 -30.15 -31.06 51.14
CA ALA A 149 -28.98 -30.48 50.50
C ALA A 149 -28.28 -29.42 51.40
N ILE A 150 -29.08 -28.56 52.04
CA ILE A 150 -28.52 -27.58 53.01
C ILE A 150 -27.91 -28.26 54.25
N ARG A 151 -28.51 -29.35 54.74
CA ARG A 151 -27.96 -30.15 55.84
C ARG A 151 -26.67 -30.85 55.42
N LEU A 152 -26.60 -31.37 54.16
CA LEU A 152 -25.43 -32.00 53.61
C LEU A 152 -24.28 -30.97 53.50
N ALA A 153 -24.53 -29.76 52.95
CA ALA A 153 -23.57 -28.67 52.91
C ALA A 153 -22.98 -28.36 54.27
N LYS A 154 -23.84 -28.22 55.33
CA LYS A 154 -23.43 -27.99 56.69
C LYS A 154 -22.60 -29.13 57.30
N LYS A 155 -22.91 -30.38 56.93
CA LYS A 155 -22.17 -31.56 57.34
C LYS A 155 -20.78 -31.56 56.69
N LYS A 156 -20.72 -31.36 55.37
CA LYS A 156 -19.46 -31.25 54.61
C LYS A 156 -18.57 -30.09 55.08
N ALA A 157 -19.19 -28.97 55.49
CA ALA A 157 -18.45 -27.86 56.08
C ALA A 157 -17.74 -28.24 57.42
N LYS A 158 -18.37 -29.13 58.22
CA LYS A 158 -17.75 -29.65 59.45
C LYS A 158 -16.66 -30.71 59.16
N GLU A 159 -16.77 -31.41 58.05
CA GLU A 159 -15.79 -32.43 57.61
C GLU A 159 -14.55 -31.80 56.93
N GLY A 160 -14.54 -30.49 56.73
CA GLY A 160 -13.35 -29.79 56.16
C GLY A 160 -13.26 -29.84 54.65
N SER A 161 -14.39 -30.05 53.92
CA SER A 161 -14.46 -30.09 52.47
C SER A 161 -15.09 -28.82 51.88
N PRO A 162 -14.40 -27.67 51.78
CA PRO A 162 -14.97 -26.37 51.37
C PRO A 162 -15.47 -26.40 49.93
N ASP A 163 -14.84 -27.12 49.04
CA ASP A 163 -15.24 -27.19 47.62
C ASP A 163 -16.56 -27.96 47.45
N ASP A 164 -16.72 -29.07 48.13
CA ASP A 164 -17.98 -29.80 48.19
C ASP A 164 -19.15 -28.92 48.70
N VAL A 165 -18.85 -28.11 49.71
CA VAL A 165 -19.84 -27.18 50.30
C VAL A 165 -20.21 -26.08 49.32
N LYS A 166 -19.22 -25.51 48.62
CA LYS A 166 -19.42 -24.49 47.61
C LYS A 166 -20.24 -25.03 46.43
N HIS A 167 -19.95 -26.25 45.98
CA HIS A 167 -20.69 -26.92 44.90
C HIS A 167 -22.17 -27.15 45.31
N ILE A 168 -22.43 -27.70 46.50
CA ILE A 168 -23.81 -27.92 46.98
C ILE A 168 -24.58 -26.61 47.05
N TYR A 169 -23.96 -25.54 47.54
CA TYR A 169 -24.62 -24.22 47.59
C TYR A 169 -24.83 -23.62 46.21
N ASN A 170 -23.91 -23.79 45.28
CA ASN A 170 -24.06 -23.34 43.87
C ASN A 170 -25.19 -24.13 43.16
N ASP A 171 -25.29 -25.44 43.35
CA ASP A 171 -26.37 -26.26 42.86
C ASP A 171 -27.73 -25.81 43.37
N ILE A 172 -27.80 -25.43 44.67
CA ILE A 172 -29.00 -24.86 45.26
C ILE A 172 -29.34 -23.51 44.63
N LEU A 173 -28.35 -22.64 44.39
CA LEU A 173 -28.54 -21.30 43.82
C LEU A 173 -28.88 -21.36 42.31
N ALA A 174 -28.36 -22.34 41.60
CA ALA A 174 -28.75 -22.57 40.21
C ALA A 174 -30.25 -22.82 40.03
N ARG A 175 -30.89 -23.52 41.00
CA ARG A 175 -32.33 -23.82 40.98
C ARG A 175 -33.15 -22.80 41.77
N PHE A 176 -32.56 -22.18 42.83
CA PHE A 176 -33.18 -21.20 43.72
C PHE A 176 -32.28 -19.99 43.93
N PRO A 177 -32.14 -19.03 42.95
CA PRO A 177 -31.17 -17.96 42.94
C PRO A 177 -31.28 -17.00 44.17
N LYS A 178 -32.43 -16.90 44.80
CA LYS A 178 -32.70 -16.03 45.97
C LYS A 178 -32.67 -16.78 47.31
N ASN A 179 -32.18 -18.03 47.35
CA ASN A 179 -32.17 -18.80 48.59
C ASN A 179 -31.17 -18.22 49.59
N LYS A 180 -31.69 -17.53 50.60
CA LYS A 180 -30.90 -16.81 51.64
C LYS A 180 -29.89 -17.71 52.37
N ARG A 181 -30.29 -18.98 52.67
CA ARG A 181 -29.42 -19.89 53.43
C ARG A 181 -28.20 -20.37 52.58
N ALA A 182 -28.36 -20.51 51.26
CA ALA A 182 -27.28 -20.85 50.36
C ALA A 182 -26.36 -19.63 50.14
N LEU A 183 -26.91 -18.44 49.94
CA LEU A 183 -26.19 -17.19 49.82
C LEU A 183 -25.36 -16.88 51.13
N ASP A 184 -25.97 -17.04 52.29
CA ASP A 184 -25.28 -16.85 53.57
C ASP A 184 -24.20 -17.95 53.78
N GLY A 185 -24.45 -19.17 53.31
CA GLY A 185 -23.51 -20.27 53.34
C GLY A 185 -22.25 -20.00 52.50
N ILE A 186 -22.42 -19.49 51.27
CA ILE A 186 -21.30 -19.07 50.40
C ILE A 186 -20.56 -17.88 51.02
N LYS A 187 -21.26 -16.89 51.57
CA LYS A 187 -20.63 -15.77 52.24
C LYS A 187 -19.84 -16.21 53.48
N SER A 188 -20.32 -17.21 54.23
CA SER A 188 -19.60 -17.74 55.38
C SER A 188 -18.37 -18.56 54.98
N LEU A 189 -18.33 -19.17 53.78
CA LEU A 189 -17.16 -19.80 53.22
C LEU A 189 -16.11 -18.77 52.81
N SER A 190 -16.52 -17.64 52.26
CA SER A 190 -15.61 -16.54 51.92
C SER A 190 -15.14 -15.71 53.13
N GLY A 191 -15.89 -15.74 54.28
CA GLY A 191 -15.53 -15.01 55.50
C GLY A 191 -14.91 -15.86 56.62
N GLY A 192 -14.87 -17.20 56.52
CA GLY A 192 -14.55 -18.13 57.63
C GLY A 192 -13.26 -18.90 57.52
N PHE A 193 -12.45 -18.71 56.47
CA PHE A 193 -11.13 -19.32 56.33
C PHE A 193 -10.00 -18.27 56.34
N ILE A 194 -10.07 -17.29 57.21
CA ILE A 194 -8.89 -16.53 57.67
C ILE A 194 -8.30 -17.30 58.87
N GLY A 195 -7.83 -18.49 58.56
CA GLY A 195 -7.18 -19.35 59.56
C GLY A 195 -6.15 -20.23 58.86
N LYS A 196 -4.91 -19.71 58.63
CA LYS A 196 -3.76 -20.34 57.98
C LYS A 196 -3.83 -20.43 56.46
N VAL A 197 -4.05 -19.35 55.72
CA VAL A 197 -3.28 -19.06 54.53
C VAL A 197 -1.85 -18.89 55.07
N SER A 198 -0.92 -19.75 54.67
CA SER A 198 0.50 -19.45 54.73
C SER A 198 0.63 -18.03 54.18
N LYS A 199 1.15 -17.06 54.95
CA LYS A 199 1.42 -15.71 54.47
C LYS A 199 2.05 -15.88 53.11
N VAL A 200 1.40 -15.39 52.04
CA VAL A 200 2.08 -15.18 50.78
C VAL A 200 3.29 -14.36 51.16
N GLN A 201 4.45 -14.95 51.02
CA GLN A 201 5.67 -14.34 51.52
C GLN A 201 5.91 -13.16 50.59
N GLU A 202 5.62 -11.94 51.06
CA GLU A 202 5.83 -10.71 50.31
C GLU A 202 7.32 -10.56 50.02
N PRO A 203 7.75 -10.23 48.83
CA PRO A 203 9.16 -9.94 48.55
C PRO A 203 9.62 -8.77 49.42
N PRO A 204 10.86 -8.81 49.97
CA PRO A 204 11.42 -7.66 50.66
C PRO A 204 11.37 -6.40 49.80
N GLN A 205 10.94 -5.28 50.37
CA GLN A 205 10.84 -3.99 49.65
C GLN A 205 12.17 -3.56 49.02
N GLU A 206 13.29 -3.92 49.65
CA GLU A 206 14.63 -3.67 49.13
C GLU A 206 14.87 -4.39 47.79
N LEU A 207 14.40 -5.64 47.62
CA LEU A 207 14.53 -6.39 46.36
C LEU A 207 13.66 -5.79 45.27
N LEU A 208 12.44 -5.35 45.61
CA LEU A 208 11.55 -4.69 44.63
C LEU A 208 12.13 -3.34 44.19
N GLY A 209 12.68 -2.55 45.14
CA GLY A 209 13.36 -1.29 44.87
C GLY A 209 14.61 -1.49 43.99
N SER A 210 15.45 -2.49 44.34
CA SER A 210 16.65 -2.82 43.55
C SER A 210 16.30 -3.27 42.12
N LEU A 211 15.25 -4.09 41.95
CA LEU A 211 14.79 -4.50 40.63
C LEU A 211 14.33 -3.31 39.77
N LEU A 212 13.56 -2.40 40.37
CA LEU A 212 13.09 -1.19 39.70
C LEU A 212 14.27 -0.27 39.34
N GLU A 213 15.24 -0.11 40.24
CA GLU A 213 16.44 0.69 40.01
C GLU A 213 17.29 0.13 38.83
N HIS A 214 17.54 -1.20 38.79
CA HIS A 214 18.24 -1.83 37.69
C HIS A 214 17.51 -1.58 36.38
N TYR A 215 16.19 -1.77 36.31
CA TYR A 215 15.38 -1.54 35.13
C TYR A 215 15.43 -0.09 34.66
N GLN A 216 15.23 0.89 35.58
CA GLN A 216 15.27 2.32 35.25
C GLN A 216 16.64 2.79 34.77
N ASN A 217 17.72 2.25 35.35
CA ASN A 217 19.10 2.53 34.92
C ASN A 217 19.56 1.71 33.69
N ARG A 218 18.62 1.02 32.98
CA ARG A 218 18.90 0.17 31.82
C ARG A 218 19.93 -0.94 32.05
N ARG A 219 20.13 -1.36 33.30
CA ARG A 219 20.95 -2.53 33.67
C ARG A 219 20.12 -3.79 33.49
N PHE A 220 19.85 -4.13 32.18
CA PHE A 220 18.86 -5.17 31.87
C PHE A 220 19.30 -6.58 32.26
N SER A 221 20.60 -6.88 32.25
CA SER A 221 21.13 -8.20 32.67
C SER A 221 20.90 -8.45 34.17
N GLU A 222 21.20 -7.44 34.99
CA GLU A 222 20.99 -7.49 36.45
C GLU A 222 19.49 -7.49 36.79
N ALA A 223 18.70 -6.68 36.07
CA ALA A 223 17.25 -6.66 36.23
C ALA A 223 16.62 -8.02 35.86
N GLU A 224 17.06 -8.67 34.79
CA GLU A 224 16.58 -10.00 34.38
C GLU A 224 16.90 -11.04 35.44
N THR A 225 18.16 -11.10 35.89
CA THR A 225 18.60 -12.04 36.92
C THR A 225 17.77 -11.91 38.18
N LEU A 226 17.56 -10.67 38.65
CA LEU A 226 16.80 -10.40 39.84
C LEU A 226 15.29 -10.68 39.64
N ALA A 227 14.73 -10.36 38.49
CA ALA A 227 13.34 -10.66 38.15
C ALA A 227 13.08 -12.17 38.12
N ILE A 228 13.95 -12.95 37.48
CA ILE A 228 13.86 -14.42 37.48
C ILE A 228 13.90 -14.96 38.92
N SER A 229 14.85 -14.49 39.72
CA SER A 229 14.94 -14.91 41.11
C SER A 229 13.65 -14.58 41.89
N LEU A 230 13.07 -13.37 41.68
CA LEU A 230 11.81 -12.98 42.29
C LEU A 230 10.64 -13.83 41.82
N THR A 231 10.54 -14.16 40.52
CA THR A 231 9.45 -15.01 40.00
C THR A 231 9.55 -16.45 40.53
N GLN A 232 10.75 -16.94 40.78
CA GLN A 232 10.98 -18.28 41.36
C GLN A 232 10.67 -18.30 42.88
N GLN A 233 11.10 -17.28 43.63
CA GLN A 233 10.91 -17.23 45.09
C GLN A 233 9.50 -16.79 45.46
N PHE A 234 8.89 -15.92 44.65
CA PHE A 234 7.57 -15.32 44.91
C PHE A 234 6.68 -15.44 43.64
N PRO A 235 6.36 -16.65 43.16
CA PRO A 235 5.66 -16.87 41.89
C PRO A 235 4.24 -16.27 41.82
N ALA A 236 3.64 -16.04 42.98
CA ALA A 236 2.33 -15.39 43.08
C ALA A 236 2.39 -13.86 43.18
N HIS A 237 3.58 -13.27 43.19
CA HIS A 237 3.76 -11.83 43.24
C HIS A 237 3.92 -11.23 41.84
N GLN A 238 2.98 -10.40 41.40
CA GLN A 238 2.89 -9.86 40.03
C GLN A 238 4.12 -9.08 39.58
N PHE A 239 4.72 -8.28 40.46
CA PHE A 239 5.74 -7.29 40.09
C PHE A 239 6.96 -7.93 39.41
N GLY A 240 7.42 -9.10 39.92
CA GLY A 240 8.53 -9.83 39.31
C GLY A 240 8.23 -10.19 37.86
N TRP A 241 7.03 -10.72 37.57
CA TRP A 241 6.59 -11.08 36.23
C TRP A 241 6.45 -9.88 35.30
N LYS A 242 5.87 -8.76 35.83
CA LYS A 242 5.68 -7.52 35.09
C LYS A 242 7.01 -6.92 34.64
N VAL A 243 8.00 -6.84 35.53
CA VAL A 243 9.34 -6.32 35.21
C VAL A 243 10.12 -7.31 34.34
N LEU A 244 10.02 -8.62 34.60
CA LEU A 244 10.67 -9.63 33.74
C LEU A 244 10.18 -9.52 32.30
N GLY A 245 8.88 -9.43 32.08
CA GLY A 245 8.33 -9.23 30.74
C GLY A 245 8.81 -7.93 30.08
N ALA A 246 8.90 -6.83 30.83
CA ALA A 246 9.41 -5.56 30.31
C ALA A 246 10.90 -5.65 29.93
N VAL A 247 11.73 -6.32 30.74
CA VAL A 247 13.17 -6.54 30.48
C VAL A 247 13.36 -7.41 29.25
N LEU A 248 12.64 -8.55 29.15
CA LEU A 248 12.72 -9.48 28.03
C LEU A 248 12.34 -8.79 26.71
N LYS A 249 11.34 -7.92 26.75
CA LYS A 249 10.97 -7.10 25.60
C LYS A 249 12.11 -6.15 25.19
N GLN A 250 12.69 -5.40 26.14
CA GLN A 250 13.80 -4.46 25.88
C GLN A 250 15.05 -5.16 25.32
N THR A 251 15.24 -6.44 25.62
CA THR A 251 16.35 -7.27 25.14
C THR A 251 16.00 -8.05 23.85
N GLY A 252 14.85 -7.75 23.21
CA GLY A 252 14.42 -8.36 21.94
C GLY A 252 13.80 -9.76 22.07
N ARG A 253 13.65 -10.28 23.29
CA ARG A 253 13.08 -11.61 23.56
C ARG A 253 11.55 -11.52 23.72
N ILE A 254 10.86 -11.13 22.63
CA ILE A 254 9.42 -10.77 22.65
C ILE A 254 8.54 -11.97 23.01
N ILE A 255 8.87 -13.18 22.51
CA ILE A 255 8.11 -14.42 22.83
C ILE A 255 8.18 -14.75 24.32
N ASP A 256 9.37 -14.67 24.92
CA ASP A 256 9.54 -14.93 26.36
C ASP A 256 8.83 -13.87 27.20
N SER A 257 8.85 -12.60 26.72
CA SER A 257 8.11 -11.49 27.32
C SER A 257 6.61 -11.78 27.39
N LEU A 258 6.01 -12.36 26.35
CA LEU A 258 4.59 -12.68 26.29
C LEU A 258 4.16 -13.56 27.47
N THR A 259 4.89 -14.66 27.72
CA THR A 259 4.60 -15.56 28.84
C THR A 259 4.61 -14.84 30.18
N SER A 260 5.60 -13.97 30.40
CA SER A 260 5.72 -13.19 31.63
C SER A 260 4.59 -12.16 31.78
N MET A 261 4.22 -11.49 30.71
CA MET A 261 3.12 -10.50 30.68
C MET A 261 1.76 -11.18 30.90
N GLN A 262 1.50 -12.33 30.28
CA GLN A 262 0.29 -13.13 30.51
C GLN A 262 0.18 -13.56 31.98
N LYS A 263 1.30 -14.01 32.56
CA LYS A 263 1.34 -14.37 33.98
C LYS A 263 1.07 -13.17 34.88
N SER A 264 1.61 -12.00 34.56
CA SER A 264 1.35 -10.75 35.28
C SER A 264 -0.14 -10.39 35.29
N VAL A 265 -0.80 -10.46 34.14
CA VAL A 265 -2.25 -10.20 33.99
C VAL A 265 -3.07 -11.26 34.73
N GLN A 266 -2.69 -12.54 34.65
CA GLN A 266 -3.36 -13.63 35.36
C GLN A 266 -3.34 -13.42 36.90
N LEU A 267 -2.22 -12.95 37.41
CA LEU A 267 -2.08 -12.71 38.87
C LEU A 267 -2.87 -11.52 39.37
N VAL A 268 -2.93 -10.43 38.58
CA VAL A 268 -3.68 -9.22 38.92
C VAL A 268 -4.50 -8.74 37.70
N PRO A 269 -5.67 -9.35 37.46
CA PRO A 269 -6.52 -9.02 36.28
C PRO A 269 -7.07 -7.58 36.29
N GLN A 270 -6.96 -6.85 37.42
CA GLN A 270 -7.40 -5.46 37.55
C GLN A 270 -6.27 -4.44 37.35
N ASP A 271 -5.09 -4.87 36.90
CA ASP A 271 -3.98 -3.97 36.63
C ASP A 271 -4.04 -3.48 35.16
N ALA A 272 -4.52 -2.27 34.94
CA ALA A 272 -4.60 -1.64 33.62
C ALA A 272 -3.25 -1.55 32.91
N GLU A 273 -2.17 -1.32 33.66
CA GLU A 273 -0.81 -1.23 33.11
C GLU A 273 -0.30 -2.61 32.64
N ALA A 274 -0.65 -3.68 33.34
CA ALA A 274 -0.29 -5.04 32.92
C ALA A 274 -0.99 -5.41 31.59
N HIS A 275 -2.28 -5.09 31.44
CA HIS A 275 -3.01 -5.25 30.17
C HIS A 275 -2.41 -4.38 29.07
N TYR A 276 -2.07 -3.13 29.35
CA TYR A 276 -1.42 -2.25 28.39
C TYR A 276 -0.08 -2.83 27.89
N ASN A 277 0.76 -3.30 28.80
CA ASN A 277 2.06 -3.89 28.46
C ASN A 277 1.91 -5.23 27.70
N LEU A 278 0.92 -6.04 28.05
CA LEU A 278 0.56 -7.23 27.27
C LEU A 278 0.12 -6.87 25.85
N GLY A 279 -0.70 -5.83 25.69
CA GLY A 279 -1.13 -5.32 24.39
C GLY A 279 0.04 -4.89 23.52
N ILE A 280 1.04 -4.20 24.09
CA ILE A 280 2.27 -3.84 23.35
C ILE A 280 3.01 -5.09 22.86
N THR A 281 3.21 -6.08 23.75
CA THR A 281 3.93 -7.32 23.39
C THR A 281 3.19 -8.11 22.31
N LEU A 282 1.87 -8.19 22.40
CA LEU A 282 1.03 -8.87 21.40
C LEU A 282 1.06 -8.16 20.05
N LYS A 283 1.03 -6.81 20.04
CA LYS A 283 1.17 -6.02 18.82
C LYS A 283 2.51 -6.27 18.14
N GLU A 284 3.62 -6.26 18.88
CA GLU A 284 4.96 -6.54 18.35
C GLU A 284 5.09 -7.96 17.77
N LEU A 285 4.27 -8.90 18.24
CA LEU A 285 4.17 -10.26 17.69
C LEU A 285 3.17 -10.38 16.51
N GLY A 286 2.58 -9.28 16.06
CA GLY A 286 1.55 -9.28 15.01
C GLY A 286 0.20 -9.87 15.43
N ARG A 287 -0.01 -10.17 16.74
CA ARG A 287 -1.26 -10.74 17.28
C ARG A 287 -2.28 -9.62 17.56
N LEU A 288 -2.73 -8.97 16.47
CA LEU A 288 -3.48 -7.71 16.55
C LEU A 288 -4.83 -7.83 17.26
N ASP A 289 -5.61 -8.90 17.02
CA ASP A 289 -6.91 -9.13 17.68
C ASP A 289 -6.78 -9.29 19.21
N GLU A 290 -5.68 -9.88 19.68
CA GLU A 290 -5.43 -10.06 21.09
C GLU A 290 -4.86 -8.78 21.73
N ALA A 291 -4.07 -8.02 20.97
CA ALA A 291 -3.61 -6.70 21.37
C ALA A 291 -4.80 -5.74 21.56
N GLU A 292 -5.78 -5.74 20.63
CA GLU A 292 -7.02 -4.98 20.75
C GLU A 292 -7.76 -5.30 22.05
N LYS A 293 -7.97 -6.59 22.34
CA LYS A 293 -8.63 -7.03 23.58
C LYS A 293 -7.88 -6.55 24.81
N SER A 294 -6.55 -6.63 24.79
CA SER A 294 -5.71 -6.21 25.93
C SER A 294 -5.77 -4.70 26.14
N TYR A 295 -5.70 -3.88 25.09
CA TYR A 295 -5.85 -2.43 25.22
C TYR A 295 -7.26 -2.02 25.63
N THR A 296 -8.29 -2.67 25.09
CA THR A 296 -9.69 -2.44 25.50
C THR A 296 -9.88 -2.74 26.98
N GLN A 297 -9.28 -3.82 27.49
CA GLN A 297 -9.34 -4.13 28.91
C GLN A 297 -8.56 -3.10 29.76
N ALA A 298 -7.40 -2.64 29.29
CA ALA A 298 -6.66 -1.57 29.95
C ALA A 298 -7.48 -0.28 30.05
N ILE A 299 -8.19 0.09 28.99
CA ILE A 299 -9.09 1.25 28.93
C ILE A 299 -10.32 1.05 29.85
N ALA A 300 -10.91 -0.14 29.86
CA ALA A 300 -12.04 -0.44 30.75
C ALA A 300 -11.67 -0.30 32.22
N LEU A 301 -10.44 -0.66 32.59
CA LEU A 301 -9.90 -0.52 33.96
C LEU A 301 -9.44 0.91 34.27
N LYS A 302 -8.94 1.63 33.28
CA LYS A 302 -8.46 2.99 33.38
C LYS A 302 -8.90 3.81 32.17
N PRO A 303 -10.12 4.39 32.17
CA PRO A 303 -10.70 5.13 31.05
C PRO A 303 -9.90 6.37 30.62
N ASP A 304 -9.11 6.95 31.48
CA ASP A 304 -8.23 8.09 31.21
C ASP A 304 -6.81 7.71 30.76
N TYR A 305 -6.64 6.48 30.26
CA TYR A 305 -5.32 5.99 29.82
C TYR A 305 -5.04 6.39 28.35
N ALA A 306 -4.62 7.65 28.15
CA ALA A 306 -4.35 8.22 26.82
C ALA A 306 -3.44 7.32 25.95
N GLY A 307 -2.36 6.77 26.54
CA GLY A 307 -1.45 5.86 25.82
C GLY A 307 -2.14 4.58 25.33
N ALA A 308 -3.09 4.03 26.07
CA ALA A 308 -3.83 2.84 25.66
C ALA A 308 -4.78 3.16 24.50
N HIS A 309 -5.46 4.30 24.52
CA HIS A 309 -6.27 4.78 23.40
C HIS A 309 -5.42 4.99 22.15
N ASN A 310 -4.24 5.63 22.25
CA ASN A 310 -3.34 5.78 21.09
C ASN A 310 -2.90 4.44 20.51
N ASN A 311 -2.49 3.49 21.37
CA ASN A 311 -2.02 2.19 20.90
C ASN A 311 -3.17 1.32 20.35
N LEU A 312 -4.38 1.43 20.92
CA LEU A 312 -5.58 0.81 20.34
C LEU A 312 -5.86 1.35 18.94
N GLY A 313 -5.79 2.69 18.77
CA GLY A 313 -5.92 3.31 17.43
C GLY A 313 -4.90 2.77 16.43
N THR A 314 -3.65 2.54 16.87
CA THR A 314 -2.62 1.97 15.99
C THR A 314 -2.96 0.54 15.56
N VAL A 315 -3.45 -0.30 16.50
CA VAL A 315 -3.89 -1.67 16.19
C VAL A 315 -5.09 -1.67 15.24
N LEU A 316 -6.08 -0.82 15.50
CA LEU A 316 -7.27 -0.69 14.65
C LEU A 316 -6.91 -0.23 13.24
N LYS A 317 -5.95 0.69 13.09
CA LYS A 317 -5.44 1.12 11.79
C LYS A 317 -4.76 -0.05 11.05
N GLU A 318 -3.90 -0.82 11.72
CA GLU A 318 -3.25 -2.02 11.15
C GLU A 318 -4.27 -3.11 10.75
N LEU A 319 -5.44 -3.17 11.41
CA LEU A 319 -6.58 -4.02 11.06
C LEU A 319 -7.46 -3.42 9.92
N GLY A 320 -7.12 -2.24 9.38
CA GLY A 320 -7.89 -1.56 8.35
C GLY A 320 -9.18 -0.87 8.82
N ARG A 321 -9.40 -0.78 10.14
CA ARG A 321 -10.59 -0.17 10.78
C ARG A 321 -10.33 1.32 11.06
N LEU A 322 -10.21 2.12 9.98
CA LEU A 322 -9.72 3.50 10.04
C LEU A 322 -10.62 4.44 10.85
N ASP A 323 -11.95 4.32 10.75
CA ASP A 323 -12.88 5.18 11.50
C ASP A 323 -12.79 4.93 13.02
N GLU A 324 -12.61 3.69 13.44
CA GLU A 324 -12.44 3.33 14.84
C GLU A 324 -11.05 3.74 15.36
N ALA A 325 -10.03 3.69 14.50
CA ALA A 325 -8.70 4.20 14.81
C ALA A 325 -8.74 5.72 15.05
N GLU A 326 -9.42 6.48 14.16
CA GLU A 326 -9.65 7.93 14.33
C GLU A 326 -10.31 8.23 15.67
N ALA A 327 -11.39 7.53 16.01
CA ALA A 327 -12.07 7.73 17.28
C ALA A 327 -11.16 7.49 18.48
N SER A 328 -10.33 6.44 18.41
CA SER A 328 -9.37 6.09 19.48
C SER A 328 -8.26 7.15 19.63
N TYR A 329 -7.69 7.66 18.54
CA TYR A 329 -6.70 8.75 18.58
C TYR A 329 -7.31 10.04 19.08
N THR A 330 -8.52 10.39 18.64
CA THR A 330 -9.25 11.57 19.11
C THR A 330 -9.49 11.51 20.60
N GLN A 331 -9.87 10.34 21.14
CA GLN A 331 -10.01 10.15 22.58
C GLN A 331 -8.67 10.27 23.32
N SER A 332 -7.59 9.74 22.74
CA SER A 332 -6.23 9.89 23.29
C SER A 332 -5.83 11.36 23.40
N ILE A 333 -6.08 12.14 22.35
CA ILE A 333 -5.82 13.59 22.31
C ILE A 333 -6.70 14.35 23.32
N ALA A 334 -7.97 13.99 23.43
CA ALA A 334 -8.88 14.61 24.42
C ALA A 334 -8.38 14.41 25.85
N LEU A 335 -7.80 13.24 26.16
CA LEU A 335 -7.23 12.93 27.47
C LEU A 335 -5.85 13.54 27.69
N LYS A 336 -5.04 13.62 26.66
CA LYS A 336 -3.69 14.19 26.68
C LYS A 336 -3.43 15.00 25.43
N PRO A 337 -3.79 16.31 25.42
CA PRO A 337 -3.70 17.15 24.23
C PRO A 337 -2.29 17.37 23.68
N ASP A 338 -1.26 17.20 24.48
CA ASP A 338 0.15 17.37 24.11
C ASP A 338 0.82 16.06 23.65
N LEU A 339 0.06 15.00 23.43
CA LEU A 339 0.60 13.72 22.96
C LEU A 339 0.86 13.78 21.45
N SER A 340 2.06 14.20 21.06
CA SER A 340 2.49 14.37 19.67
C SER A 340 2.28 13.12 18.81
N ASP A 341 2.52 11.92 19.36
CA ASP A 341 2.35 10.66 18.64
C ASP A 341 0.87 10.41 18.27
N ALA A 342 -0.08 10.80 19.12
CA ALA A 342 -1.50 10.64 18.81
C ALA A 342 -1.94 11.57 17.67
N HIS A 343 -1.47 12.81 17.65
CA HIS A 343 -1.69 13.76 16.55
C HIS A 343 -1.05 13.24 15.25
N TYR A 344 0.17 12.73 15.32
CA TYR A 344 0.87 12.16 14.17
C TYR A 344 0.10 10.96 13.59
N ASN A 345 -0.31 10.02 14.42
CA ASN A 345 -1.05 8.83 14.02
C ASN A 345 -2.44 9.18 13.47
N LEU A 346 -3.12 10.17 14.05
CA LEU A 346 -4.37 10.72 13.53
C LEU A 346 -4.16 11.31 12.15
N GLY A 347 -3.09 12.09 11.94
CA GLY A 347 -2.74 12.66 10.65
C GLY A 347 -2.56 11.59 9.55
N ILE A 348 -1.86 10.50 9.86
CA ILE A 348 -1.73 9.35 8.94
C ILE A 348 -3.10 8.75 8.62
N THR A 349 -3.92 8.50 9.62
CA THR A 349 -5.25 7.89 9.45
C THR A 349 -6.17 8.77 8.61
N LEU A 350 -6.20 10.07 8.87
CA LEU A 350 -6.98 11.05 8.08
C LEU A 350 -6.49 11.14 6.63
N GLN A 351 -5.18 11.04 6.40
CA GLN A 351 -4.61 11.00 5.06
C GLN A 351 -5.04 9.71 4.31
N GLU A 352 -5.08 8.57 4.97
CA GLU A 352 -5.58 7.31 4.40
C GLU A 352 -7.09 7.38 4.10
N LEU A 353 -7.87 8.10 4.92
CA LEU A 353 -9.30 8.41 4.69
C LEU A 353 -9.53 9.48 3.60
N GLY A 354 -8.46 10.09 3.05
CA GLY A 354 -8.55 11.14 2.02
C GLY A 354 -8.92 12.54 2.57
N ARG A 355 -8.99 12.72 3.90
CA ARG A 355 -9.33 13.98 4.57
C ARG A 355 -8.07 14.83 4.79
N LEU A 356 -7.51 15.34 3.69
CA LEU A 356 -6.16 15.92 3.66
C LEU A 356 -6.04 17.22 4.48
N ASP A 357 -7.05 18.08 4.50
CA ASP A 357 -7.02 19.33 5.28
C ASP A 357 -6.94 19.04 6.80
N GLU A 358 -7.67 18.05 7.26
CA GLU A 358 -7.65 17.64 8.68
C GLU A 358 -6.34 16.91 9.05
N ALA A 359 -5.78 16.16 8.10
CA ALA A 359 -4.47 15.54 8.26
C ALA A 359 -3.37 16.60 8.42
N GLU A 360 -3.42 17.71 7.64
CA GLU A 360 -2.49 18.84 7.76
C GLU A 360 -2.52 19.46 9.16
N VAL A 361 -3.72 19.70 9.69
CA VAL A 361 -3.90 20.22 11.05
C VAL A 361 -3.27 19.25 12.07
N SER A 362 -3.53 17.95 11.91
CA SER A 362 -3.02 16.93 12.84
C SER A 362 -1.49 16.84 12.81
N TYR A 363 -0.85 16.82 11.63
CA TYR A 363 0.61 16.85 11.53
C TYR A 363 1.20 18.14 12.10
N THR A 364 0.56 19.29 11.85
CA THR A 364 1.00 20.58 12.39
C THR A 364 0.95 20.59 13.93
N GLN A 365 -0.09 20.02 14.53
CA GLN A 365 -0.18 19.88 15.99
C GLN A 365 0.89 18.92 16.54
N ALA A 366 1.14 17.78 15.86
CA ALA A 366 2.21 16.87 16.24
C ALA A 366 3.57 17.58 16.30
N ILE A 367 3.87 18.40 15.26
CA ILE A 367 5.09 19.21 15.19
C ILE A 367 5.11 20.31 16.25
N ALA A 368 3.98 20.95 16.56
CA ALA A 368 3.91 21.98 17.58
C ALA A 368 4.26 21.43 18.97
N PHE A 369 3.83 20.20 19.30
CA PHE A 369 4.13 19.54 20.56
C PHE A 369 5.50 18.85 20.59
N LYS A 370 6.03 18.43 19.41
CA LYS A 370 7.35 17.84 19.25
C LYS A 370 8.06 18.48 18.06
N PRO A 371 8.75 19.63 18.26
CA PRO A 371 9.36 20.41 17.19
C PRO A 371 10.47 19.70 16.39
N ASP A 372 11.04 18.62 16.91
CA ASP A 372 12.06 17.78 16.28
C ASP A 372 11.47 16.49 15.64
N TYR A 373 10.16 16.45 15.38
CA TYR A 373 9.48 15.27 14.87
C TYR A 373 9.69 15.10 13.35
N ALA A 374 10.85 14.57 12.97
CA ALA A 374 11.28 14.42 11.58
C ALA A 374 10.28 13.64 10.71
N GLU A 375 9.68 12.57 11.26
CA GLU A 375 8.69 11.75 10.56
C GLU A 375 7.39 12.53 10.27
N ALA A 376 6.95 13.39 11.20
CA ALA A 376 5.78 14.24 10.99
C ALA A 376 6.02 15.29 9.90
N TYR A 377 7.21 15.92 9.88
CA TYR A 377 7.59 16.82 8.79
C TYR A 377 7.65 16.10 7.43
N SER A 378 8.19 14.88 7.38
CA SER A 378 8.28 14.11 6.14
C SER A 378 6.89 13.75 5.60
N ASN A 379 5.95 13.31 6.47
CA ASN A 379 4.59 12.98 6.06
C ASN A 379 3.79 14.22 5.66
N LEU A 380 3.95 15.34 6.37
CA LEU A 380 3.38 16.63 5.98
C LEU A 380 3.89 17.04 4.60
N GLY A 381 5.20 16.91 4.35
CA GLY A 381 5.79 17.16 3.04
C GLY A 381 5.20 16.29 1.93
N SER A 382 5.01 14.99 2.19
CA SER A 382 4.41 14.05 1.24
C SER A 382 2.96 14.40 0.91
N MET A 383 2.21 14.81 1.91
CA MET A 383 0.82 15.25 1.74
C MET A 383 0.74 16.56 0.95
N LEU A 384 1.55 17.56 1.32
CA LEU A 384 1.61 18.86 0.63
C LEU A 384 2.02 18.70 -0.85
N LYS A 385 2.95 17.79 -1.13
CA LYS A 385 3.33 17.41 -2.49
C LYS A 385 2.14 16.86 -3.27
N LYS A 386 1.35 15.95 -2.70
CA LYS A 386 0.12 15.43 -3.33
C LYS A 386 -0.91 16.52 -3.61
N LEU A 387 -0.98 17.55 -2.78
CA LEU A 387 -1.82 18.74 -2.97
C LEU A 387 -1.24 19.75 -3.98
N GLY A 388 -0.06 19.49 -4.57
CA GLY A 388 0.63 20.41 -5.48
C GLY A 388 1.27 21.62 -4.80
N ARG A 389 1.31 21.68 -3.46
CA ARG A 389 1.92 22.75 -2.66
C ARG A 389 3.43 22.50 -2.50
N LEU A 390 4.14 22.48 -3.65
CA LEU A 390 5.53 21.99 -3.75
C LEU A 390 6.53 22.78 -2.92
N GLU A 391 6.41 24.11 -2.84
CA GLU A 391 7.32 24.94 -2.05
C GLU A 391 7.19 24.68 -0.54
N GLU A 392 5.96 24.44 -0.06
CA GLU A 392 5.70 24.09 1.32
C GLU A 392 6.15 22.65 1.64
N ALA A 393 5.94 21.72 0.70
CA ALA A 393 6.48 20.36 0.79
C ALA A 393 8.01 20.37 0.92
N LYS A 394 8.69 21.16 0.07
CA LYS A 394 10.13 21.38 0.11
C LYS A 394 10.61 21.89 1.49
N ALA A 395 9.89 22.87 2.04
CA ALA A 395 10.23 23.41 3.36
C ALA A 395 10.07 22.35 4.46
N SER A 396 9.02 21.54 4.41
CA SER A 396 8.76 20.46 5.36
C SER A 396 9.84 19.36 5.29
N TYR A 397 10.21 18.89 4.11
CA TYR A 397 11.28 17.90 3.96
C TYR A 397 12.64 18.43 4.43
N LYS A 398 12.93 19.73 4.18
CA LYS A 398 14.15 20.35 4.66
C LYS A 398 14.23 20.32 6.20
N GLN A 399 13.10 20.52 6.90
CA GLN A 399 13.06 20.39 8.37
C GLN A 399 13.22 18.93 8.79
N ALA A 400 12.55 17.96 8.11
CA ALA A 400 12.73 16.55 8.40
C ALA A 400 14.20 16.12 8.34
N ILE A 401 14.90 16.53 7.28
CA ILE A 401 16.34 16.25 7.08
C ILE A 401 17.20 16.97 8.13
N ALA A 402 16.84 18.20 8.51
CA ALA A 402 17.60 18.96 9.51
C ALA A 402 17.56 18.26 10.89
N PHE A 403 16.40 17.69 11.28
CA PHE A 403 16.25 16.96 12.54
C PHE A 403 16.76 15.53 12.47
N LYS A 404 16.71 14.88 11.31
CA LYS A 404 17.17 13.50 11.08
C LYS A 404 17.97 13.43 9.79
N PRO A 405 19.28 13.80 9.82
CA PRO A 405 20.13 13.86 8.62
C PRO A 405 20.34 12.52 7.91
N ASP A 406 20.14 11.41 8.60
CA ASP A 406 20.26 10.04 8.09
C ASP A 406 18.91 9.47 7.58
N TYR A 407 17.91 10.32 7.34
CA TYR A 407 16.59 9.92 6.89
C TYR A 407 16.55 9.76 5.36
N ALA A 408 16.97 8.60 4.86
CA ALA A 408 17.09 8.31 3.42
C ALA A 408 15.77 8.55 2.66
N GLU A 409 14.62 8.17 3.23
CA GLU A 409 13.31 8.36 2.62
C GLU A 409 12.95 9.86 2.48
N ALA A 410 13.31 10.67 3.47
CA ALA A 410 13.09 12.12 3.40
C ALA A 410 13.97 12.76 2.31
N HIS A 411 15.22 12.34 2.17
CA HIS A 411 16.11 12.78 1.08
C HIS A 411 15.55 12.39 -0.29
N ASN A 412 15.07 11.15 -0.47
CA ASN A 412 14.44 10.71 -1.72
C ASN A 412 13.19 11.55 -2.05
N ASN A 413 12.31 11.76 -1.09
CA ASN A 413 11.07 12.52 -1.30
C ASN A 413 11.34 14.03 -1.52
N PHE A 414 12.36 14.57 -0.87
CA PHE A 414 12.86 15.93 -1.12
C PHE A 414 13.39 16.06 -2.55
N GLY A 415 14.21 15.10 -3.01
CA GLY A 415 14.67 15.02 -4.39
C GLY A 415 13.52 15.01 -5.39
N ALA A 416 12.50 14.20 -5.15
CA ALA A 416 11.31 14.13 -6.00
C ALA A 416 10.53 15.47 -6.05
N THR A 417 10.47 16.19 -4.93
CA THR A 417 9.84 17.51 -4.88
C THR A 417 10.68 18.55 -5.63
N LEU A 418 12.00 18.50 -5.52
CA LEU A 418 12.91 19.39 -6.24
C LEU A 418 12.88 19.14 -7.75
N GLN A 419 12.78 17.88 -8.18
CA GLN A 419 12.64 17.51 -9.58
C GLN A 419 11.32 18.07 -10.17
N GLU A 420 10.21 17.96 -9.45
CA GLU A 420 8.94 18.57 -9.88
C GLU A 420 8.99 20.11 -9.93
N LEU A 421 9.85 20.74 -9.12
CA LEU A 421 10.15 22.16 -9.16
C LEU A 421 11.15 22.54 -10.27
N GLY A 422 11.68 21.58 -11.03
CA GLY A 422 12.70 21.80 -12.07
C GLY A 422 14.11 22.08 -11.52
N ARG A 423 14.36 21.85 -10.23
CA ARG A 423 15.66 22.10 -9.56
C ARG A 423 16.51 20.83 -9.61
N LEU A 424 16.93 20.45 -10.83
CA LEU A 424 17.51 19.14 -11.11
C LEU A 424 18.83 18.88 -10.38
N ASP A 425 19.74 19.89 -10.30
CA ASP A 425 21.04 19.73 -9.61
C ASP A 425 20.86 19.45 -8.10
N GLU A 426 19.85 20.10 -7.48
CA GLU A 426 19.55 19.87 -6.07
C GLU A 426 18.82 18.54 -5.85
N ALA A 427 17.99 18.13 -6.82
CA ALA A 427 17.34 16.82 -6.80
C ALA A 427 18.38 15.70 -6.88
N GLU A 428 19.37 15.81 -7.79
CA GLU A 428 20.51 14.90 -7.91
C GLU A 428 21.23 14.76 -6.57
N ALA A 429 21.61 15.90 -5.96
CA ALA A 429 22.30 15.89 -4.67
C ALA A 429 21.50 15.17 -3.58
N SER A 430 20.17 15.38 -3.55
CA SER A 430 19.28 14.74 -2.57
C SER A 430 19.14 13.23 -2.80
N TYR A 431 18.97 12.79 -4.03
CA TYR A 431 18.93 11.38 -4.36
C TYR A 431 20.26 10.67 -4.11
N THR A 432 21.36 11.33 -4.45
CA THR A 432 22.72 10.84 -4.13
C THR A 432 22.88 10.62 -2.63
N GLN A 433 22.41 11.57 -1.81
CA GLN A 433 22.45 11.39 -0.37
C GLN A 433 21.56 10.22 0.09
N ALA A 434 20.37 10.05 -0.50
CA ALA A 434 19.49 8.93 -0.19
C ALA A 434 20.15 7.56 -0.46
N VAL A 435 20.84 7.40 -1.60
CA VAL A 435 21.54 6.14 -1.93
C VAL A 435 22.82 5.95 -1.10
N VAL A 436 23.48 7.02 -0.66
CA VAL A 436 24.61 6.92 0.27
C VAL A 436 24.15 6.42 1.64
N LEU A 437 23.04 6.94 2.14
CA LEU A 437 22.47 6.53 3.44
C LEU A 437 21.86 5.12 3.40
N LYS A 438 21.26 4.74 2.27
CA LYS A 438 20.62 3.45 2.06
C LYS A 438 21.01 2.91 0.67
N PRO A 439 22.15 2.18 0.56
CA PRO A 439 22.68 1.71 -0.72
C PRO A 439 21.77 0.71 -1.47
N ASP A 440 20.84 0.06 -0.77
CA ASP A 440 19.84 -0.85 -1.31
C ASP A 440 18.49 -0.17 -1.62
N TYR A 441 18.47 1.16 -1.68
CA TYR A 441 17.24 1.93 -1.95
C TYR A 441 16.94 1.98 -3.45
N THR A 442 16.27 0.97 -3.95
CA THR A 442 15.94 0.77 -5.37
C THR A 442 15.26 1.99 -6.01
N GLU A 443 14.25 2.56 -5.33
CA GLU A 443 13.51 3.71 -5.85
C GLU A 443 14.40 4.97 -5.96
N ALA A 444 15.32 5.16 -5.03
CA ALA A 444 16.24 6.30 -5.06
C ALA A 444 17.24 6.20 -6.21
N HIS A 445 17.77 4.99 -6.49
CA HIS A 445 18.61 4.74 -7.68
C HIS A 445 17.84 5.02 -8.97
N ASN A 446 16.61 4.55 -9.10
CA ASN A 446 15.77 4.82 -10.26
C ASN A 446 15.48 6.32 -10.42
N ASN A 447 15.16 7.04 -9.35
CA ASN A 447 14.87 8.47 -9.40
C ASN A 447 16.12 9.29 -9.72
N LEU A 448 17.28 8.89 -9.20
CA LEU A 448 18.58 9.46 -9.55
C LEU A 448 18.85 9.30 -11.06
N GLY A 449 18.63 8.09 -11.60
CA GLY A 449 18.75 7.82 -13.03
C GLY A 449 17.86 8.73 -13.87
N ALA A 450 16.60 8.93 -13.47
CA ALA A 450 15.68 9.82 -14.18
C ALA A 450 16.14 11.27 -14.15
N THR A 451 16.66 11.76 -13.01
CA THR A 451 17.19 13.10 -12.88
C THR A 451 18.45 13.30 -13.72
N LEU A 452 19.37 12.32 -13.74
CA LEU A 452 20.57 12.35 -14.56
C LEU A 452 20.25 12.34 -16.06
N GLN A 453 19.22 11.59 -16.48
CA GLN A 453 18.73 11.60 -17.85
C GLN A 453 18.19 12.98 -18.24
N GLU A 454 17.41 13.63 -17.38
CA GLU A 454 16.92 15.00 -17.59
C GLU A 454 18.08 16.02 -17.66
N LEU A 455 19.19 15.80 -16.94
CA LEU A 455 20.43 16.59 -17.00
C LEU A 455 21.28 16.26 -18.24
N GLY A 456 20.90 15.27 -19.05
CA GLY A 456 21.65 14.84 -20.24
C GLY A 456 22.88 13.97 -19.94
N ARG A 457 23.04 13.50 -18.69
CA ARG A 457 24.16 12.63 -18.25
C ARG A 457 23.79 11.16 -18.44
N LEU A 458 23.67 10.74 -19.69
CA LEU A 458 23.02 9.47 -20.08
C LEU A 458 23.77 8.23 -19.57
N ASP A 459 25.11 8.22 -19.56
CA ASP A 459 25.89 7.07 -19.09
C ASP A 459 25.70 6.85 -17.57
N GLU A 460 25.61 7.91 -16.79
CA GLU A 460 25.38 7.85 -15.35
C GLU A 460 23.93 7.47 -15.03
N ALA A 461 23.00 7.92 -15.86
CA ALA A 461 21.61 7.50 -15.79
C ALA A 461 21.45 5.99 -16.05
N GLU A 462 22.12 5.45 -17.11
CA GLU A 462 22.15 4.02 -17.43
C GLU A 462 22.71 3.21 -16.27
N ALA A 463 23.80 3.67 -15.63
CA ALA A 463 24.39 3.02 -14.47
C ALA A 463 23.42 3.00 -13.27
N SER A 464 22.71 4.11 -13.01
CA SER A 464 21.78 4.23 -11.89
C SER A 464 20.55 3.32 -12.06
N TYR A 465 19.99 3.26 -13.27
CA TYR A 465 18.90 2.32 -13.58
C TYR A 465 19.33 0.86 -13.47
N THR A 466 20.53 0.54 -13.97
CA THR A 466 21.11 -0.80 -13.87
C THR A 466 21.31 -1.21 -12.42
N GLN A 467 21.73 -0.29 -11.55
CA GLN A 467 21.86 -0.56 -10.12
C GLN A 467 20.48 -0.81 -9.49
N ALA A 468 19.44 -0.04 -9.84
CA ALA A 468 18.08 -0.29 -9.36
C ALA A 468 17.57 -1.69 -9.76
N ILE A 469 17.84 -2.12 -11.00
CA ILE A 469 17.50 -3.46 -11.51
C ILE A 469 18.31 -4.54 -10.80
N ALA A 470 19.61 -4.31 -10.54
CA ALA A 470 20.43 -5.26 -9.81
C ALA A 470 19.93 -5.50 -8.37
N LEU A 471 19.43 -4.46 -7.71
CA LEU A 471 18.82 -4.55 -6.37
C LEU A 471 17.45 -5.23 -6.39
N LYS A 472 16.65 -4.96 -7.42
CA LYS A 472 15.31 -5.52 -7.58
C LYS A 472 15.07 -5.87 -9.06
N PRO A 473 15.36 -7.14 -9.46
CA PRO A 473 15.29 -7.58 -10.87
C PRO A 473 13.90 -7.53 -11.51
N ASP A 474 12.84 -7.42 -10.74
CA ASP A 474 11.45 -7.28 -11.19
C ASP A 474 10.93 -5.83 -11.09
N PHE A 475 11.82 -4.85 -10.95
CA PHE A 475 11.42 -3.45 -10.80
C PHE A 475 11.01 -2.84 -12.15
N ALA A 476 9.76 -3.05 -12.52
CA ALA A 476 9.14 -2.64 -13.79
C ALA A 476 9.48 -1.19 -14.21
N LYS A 477 9.48 -0.24 -13.25
CA LYS A 477 9.75 1.17 -13.51
C LYS A 477 11.19 1.42 -13.98
N ALA A 478 12.18 0.73 -13.41
CA ALA A 478 13.57 0.89 -13.80
C ALA A 478 13.83 0.27 -15.18
N HIS A 479 13.25 -0.90 -15.46
CA HIS A 479 13.30 -1.49 -16.80
C HIS A 479 12.67 -0.58 -17.85
N TYR A 480 11.50 0.00 -17.56
CA TYR A 480 10.85 0.94 -18.47
C TYR A 480 11.72 2.17 -18.72
N ASN A 481 12.25 2.81 -17.67
CA ASN A 481 13.08 4.00 -17.79
C ASN A 481 14.39 3.72 -18.53
N LEU A 482 15.06 2.60 -18.23
CA LEU A 482 16.24 2.16 -18.98
C LEU A 482 15.90 1.89 -20.45
N GLY A 483 14.76 1.26 -20.72
CA GLY A 483 14.24 1.05 -22.05
C GLY A 483 14.06 2.36 -22.82
N VAL A 484 13.48 3.39 -22.19
CA VAL A 484 13.32 4.74 -22.79
C VAL A 484 14.67 5.37 -23.09
N LEU A 485 15.61 5.33 -22.14
CA LEU A 485 16.97 5.86 -22.34
C LEU A 485 17.68 5.18 -23.52
N LEU A 486 17.61 3.86 -23.61
CA LEU A 486 18.19 3.07 -24.69
C LEU A 486 17.50 3.36 -26.04
N PHE A 487 16.17 3.56 -26.03
CA PHE A 487 15.40 3.93 -27.20
C PHE A 487 15.82 5.30 -27.76
N GLU A 488 15.93 6.31 -26.89
CA GLU A 488 16.41 7.64 -27.25
C GLU A 488 17.87 7.60 -27.79
N SER A 489 18.67 6.69 -27.24
CA SER A 489 20.05 6.42 -27.70
C SER A 489 20.10 5.54 -28.98
N ARG A 490 18.97 5.23 -29.59
CA ARG A 490 18.81 4.36 -30.79
C ARG A 490 19.37 2.94 -30.62
N LYS A 491 19.52 2.46 -29.37
CA LYS A 491 19.91 1.09 -29.03
C LYS A 491 18.64 0.19 -28.98
N TYR A 492 17.91 0.07 -30.09
CA TYR A 492 16.54 -0.48 -30.11
C TYR A 492 16.44 -1.93 -29.63
N ASN A 493 17.43 -2.80 -29.97
CA ASN A 493 17.44 -4.19 -29.50
C ASN A 493 17.46 -4.28 -27.95
N LEU A 494 18.35 -3.50 -27.33
CA LEU A 494 18.45 -3.46 -25.86
C LEU A 494 17.23 -2.80 -25.23
N ALA A 495 16.71 -1.75 -25.87
CA ALA A 495 15.49 -1.09 -25.43
C ALA A 495 14.30 -2.05 -25.41
N GLU A 496 14.12 -2.83 -26.47
CA GLU A 496 13.05 -3.80 -26.61
C GLU A 496 13.10 -4.88 -25.53
N GLU A 497 14.31 -5.40 -25.21
CA GLU A 497 14.52 -6.32 -24.09
C GLU A 497 14.07 -5.72 -22.76
N GLN A 498 14.48 -4.49 -22.47
CA GLN A 498 14.12 -3.82 -21.23
C GLN A 498 12.62 -3.53 -21.14
N PHE A 499 11.99 -3.14 -22.24
CA PHE A 499 10.54 -2.96 -22.30
C PHE A 499 9.77 -4.27 -22.08
N GLY A 500 10.29 -5.38 -22.59
CA GLY A 500 9.75 -6.72 -22.34
C GLY A 500 9.80 -7.10 -20.87
N LEU A 501 10.91 -6.82 -20.21
CA LEU A 501 11.09 -7.09 -18.76
C LEU A 501 10.26 -6.15 -17.87
N SER A 502 9.91 -4.95 -18.35
CA SER A 502 9.04 -4.03 -17.60
C SER A 502 7.62 -4.54 -17.45
N ASP A 503 7.16 -5.38 -18.39
CA ASP A 503 5.77 -5.88 -18.54
C ASP A 503 4.69 -4.80 -18.36
N THR A 504 5.06 -3.54 -18.59
CA THR A 504 4.12 -2.42 -18.49
C THR A 504 3.42 -2.23 -19.84
N TYR A 505 2.20 -1.70 -19.78
CA TYR A 505 1.46 -1.33 -20.97
C TYR A 505 2.27 -0.41 -21.90
N GLN A 506 2.87 0.63 -21.35
CA GLN A 506 3.72 1.56 -22.09
C GLN A 506 4.95 0.87 -22.67
N GLY A 507 5.56 -0.05 -21.91
CA GLY A 507 6.68 -0.87 -22.40
C GLY A 507 6.31 -1.69 -23.64
N LYS A 508 5.14 -2.31 -23.64
CA LYS A 508 4.63 -3.08 -24.81
C LYS A 508 4.50 -2.20 -26.05
N LEU A 509 4.00 -0.96 -25.91
CA LEU A 509 3.91 -0.01 -27.04
C LEU A 509 5.28 0.41 -27.56
N TYR A 510 6.23 0.67 -26.67
CA TYR A 510 7.60 0.99 -27.07
C TYR A 510 8.32 -0.22 -27.70
N ALA A 511 8.08 -1.44 -27.22
CA ALA A 511 8.63 -2.66 -27.82
C ALA A 511 8.17 -2.85 -29.27
N ILE A 512 6.90 -2.54 -29.61
CA ILE A 512 6.42 -2.55 -30.99
C ILE A 512 7.13 -1.47 -31.83
N ARG A 513 7.32 -0.27 -31.27
CA ARG A 513 8.08 0.80 -31.94
C ARG A 513 9.53 0.40 -32.22
N CYS A 514 10.18 -0.32 -31.29
CA CYS A 514 11.51 -0.87 -31.49
C CYS A 514 11.52 -1.81 -32.69
N SER A 515 10.63 -2.81 -32.75
CA SER A 515 10.54 -3.75 -33.88
C SER A 515 10.28 -3.03 -35.22
N TYR A 516 9.41 -1.98 -35.22
CA TYR A 516 9.17 -1.13 -36.38
C TYR A 516 10.45 -0.41 -36.88
N LEU A 517 11.22 0.18 -35.95
CA LEU A 517 12.44 0.93 -36.23
C LEU A 517 13.60 0.02 -36.65
N GLN A 518 13.58 -1.25 -36.29
CA GLN A 518 14.57 -2.27 -36.63
C GLN A 518 14.26 -3.00 -37.99
N ASP A 519 13.18 -2.60 -38.66
CA ASP A 519 12.72 -3.26 -39.89
C ASP A 519 12.30 -4.74 -39.70
N GLU A 520 11.89 -5.11 -38.48
CA GLU A 520 11.47 -6.48 -38.12
C GLU A 520 9.98 -6.68 -38.42
N GLU A 521 9.58 -6.68 -39.67
CA GLU A 521 8.18 -6.72 -40.12
C GLU A 521 7.35 -7.82 -39.43
N VAL A 522 7.88 -9.04 -39.37
CA VAL A 522 7.16 -10.20 -38.80
C VAL A 522 6.91 -10.01 -37.33
N ILE A 523 7.95 -9.66 -36.56
CA ILE A 523 7.87 -9.45 -35.10
C ILE A 523 6.98 -8.24 -34.78
N PHE A 524 7.06 -7.18 -35.60
CA PHE A 524 6.19 -6.02 -35.50
C PHE A 524 4.73 -6.42 -35.60
N TYR A 525 4.33 -7.16 -36.63
CA TYR A 525 2.94 -7.54 -36.83
C TYR A 525 2.46 -8.56 -35.78
N GLU A 526 3.29 -9.48 -35.33
CA GLU A 526 2.94 -10.40 -34.24
C GLU A 526 2.57 -9.63 -32.99
N LYS A 527 3.38 -8.66 -32.54
CA LYS A 527 3.13 -7.82 -31.39
C LYS A 527 1.92 -6.89 -31.59
N PHE A 528 1.82 -6.28 -32.78
CA PHE A 528 0.73 -5.38 -33.14
C PHE A 528 -0.62 -6.12 -33.10
N ASP A 529 -0.73 -7.25 -33.77
CA ASP A 529 -1.95 -8.06 -33.86
C ASP A 529 -2.33 -8.61 -32.47
N LEU A 530 -1.34 -8.96 -31.62
CA LEU A 530 -1.59 -9.38 -30.24
C LEU A 530 -2.29 -8.27 -29.42
N LEU A 531 -1.79 -7.03 -29.44
CA LEU A 531 -2.42 -5.93 -28.73
C LEU A 531 -3.79 -5.57 -29.31
N VAL A 532 -3.96 -5.61 -30.63
CA VAL A 532 -5.28 -5.40 -31.25
C VAL A 532 -6.26 -6.48 -30.80
N CYS A 533 -5.84 -7.77 -30.74
CA CYS A 533 -6.68 -8.87 -30.22
C CYS A 533 -7.02 -8.71 -28.73
N GLN A 534 -6.17 -8.07 -27.95
CA GLN A 534 -6.43 -7.72 -26.57
C GLN A 534 -7.40 -6.53 -26.41
N GLY A 535 -7.79 -5.91 -27.52
CA GLY A 535 -8.73 -4.77 -27.52
C GLY A 535 -8.06 -3.42 -27.28
N GLU A 536 -6.74 -3.34 -27.47
CA GLU A 536 -5.99 -2.11 -27.25
C GLU A 536 -6.29 -1.05 -28.32
N ILE A 537 -6.74 0.10 -27.87
CA ILE A 537 -7.14 1.24 -28.72
C ILE A 537 -6.46 2.49 -28.18
N ASN A 538 -5.46 2.99 -28.88
CA ASN A 538 -4.74 4.22 -28.49
C ASN A 538 -4.08 4.88 -29.72
N ALA A 539 -3.61 6.12 -29.53
CA ALA A 539 -3.02 6.94 -30.57
C ALA A 539 -1.75 6.30 -31.19
N VAL A 540 -0.91 5.64 -30.38
CA VAL A 540 0.34 4.99 -30.85
C VAL A 540 0.01 3.85 -31.83
N MET A 541 -0.95 2.98 -31.45
CA MET A 541 -1.40 1.89 -32.34
C MET A 541 -1.98 2.46 -33.63
N GLY A 542 -2.73 3.56 -33.55
CA GLY A 542 -3.27 4.25 -34.69
C GLY A 542 -2.20 4.79 -35.63
N SER A 543 -1.17 5.43 -35.10
CA SER A 543 -0.04 5.93 -35.89
C SER A 543 0.79 4.82 -36.49
N LEU A 544 1.12 3.78 -35.69
CA LEU A 544 1.91 2.63 -36.15
C LEU A 544 1.21 1.84 -37.29
N ALA A 545 -0.12 1.76 -37.30
CA ALA A 545 -0.88 1.15 -38.38
C ALA A 545 -0.60 1.84 -39.73
N PHE A 546 -0.59 3.18 -39.74
CA PHE A 546 -0.27 3.96 -40.94
C PHE A 546 1.20 3.89 -41.31
N CYS A 547 2.09 4.04 -40.37
CA CYS A 547 3.52 3.99 -40.59
C CYS A 547 3.93 2.63 -41.19
N SER A 548 3.36 1.52 -40.69
CA SER A 548 3.64 0.18 -41.18
C SER A 548 3.06 -0.08 -42.56
N GLU A 549 1.85 0.41 -42.88
CA GLU A 549 1.28 0.35 -44.22
C GLU A 549 2.19 1.07 -45.26
N SER A 550 2.68 2.25 -44.88
CA SER A 550 3.59 3.03 -45.71
C SER A 550 4.96 2.32 -45.89
N LYS A 551 5.48 1.69 -44.84
CA LYS A 551 6.81 1.08 -44.81
C LYS A 551 6.83 -0.32 -45.46
N TYR A 552 5.88 -1.17 -45.11
CA TYR A 552 5.86 -2.59 -45.50
C TYR A 552 4.83 -2.92 -46.60
N GLY A 553 3.96 -1.96 -46.94
CA GLY A 553 2.92 -2.15 -47.94
C GLY A 553 1.73 -3.01 -47.53
N THR A 554 1.73 -3.50 -46.29
CA THR A 554 0.66 -4.35 -45.74
C THR A 554 -0.37 -3.49 -44.99
N LYS A 555 -1.60 -3.44 -45.57
CA LYS A 555 -2.70 -2.70 -44.93
C LYS A 555 -3.32 -3.50 -43.80
N LYS A 556 -3.28 -2.96 -42.57
CA LYS A 556 -3.98 -3.48 -41.40
C LYS A 556 -5.15 -2.58 -41.05
N SER A 557 -6.16 -3.13 -40.39
CA SER A 557 -7.22 -2.33 -39.76
C SER A 557 -6.63 -1.45 -38.65
N ASN A 558 -6.88 -0.15 -38.75
CA ASN A 558 -6.42 0.79 -37.73
C ASN A 558 -7.37 0.73 -36.51
N PRO A 559 -6.93 0.31 -35.33
CA PRO A 559 -7.83 0.16 -34.20
C PRO A 559 -8.30 1.50 -33.63
N PHE A 560 -7.58 2.59 -33.86
CA PHE A 560 -7.87 3.92 -33.33
C PHE A 560 -8.70 4.73 -34.33
N CYS A 561 -8.16 5.04 -35.52
CA CYS A 561 -8.84 5.86 -36.51
C CYS A 561 -8.30 5.57 -37.93
N ASN A 562 -9.17 5.16 -38.85
CA ASN A 562 -8.77 4.84 -40.27
C ASN A 562 -8.57 6.07 -41.12
N ASP A 563 -9.18 7.20 -40.82
CA ASP A 563 -9.04 8.44 -41.58
C ASP A 563 -8.98 9.67 -40.65
N PRO A 564 -7.87 9.82 -39.91
CA PRO A 564 -7.79 10.81 -38.82
C PRO A 564 -7.85 12.26 -39.34
N LEU A 565 -7.50 12.53 -40.60
CA LEU A 565 -7.60 13.88 -41.15
C LEU A 565 -9.04 14.38 -41.33
N LYS A 566 -10.04 13.48 -41.43
CA LYS A 566 -11.47 13.84 -41.42
C LYS A 566 -11.97 14.35 -40.06
N TYR A 567 -11.26 14.08 -39.02
CA TYR A 567 -11.61 14.43 -37.63
C TYR A 567 -10.84 15.64 -37.13
N VAL A 568 -10.31 16.44 -38.05
CA VAL A 568 -9.68 17.72 -37.72
C VAL A 568 -10.76 18.82 -37.68
N VAL A 569 -10.89 19.46 -36.55
CA VAL A 569 -11.84 20.56 -36.35
C VAL A 569 -11.09 21.85 -36.01
N LYS A 570 -11.38 22.93 -36.73
CA LYS A 570 -10.92 24.27 -36.42
C LYS A 570 -12.11 25.13 -35.99
N THR A 571 -12.00 25.77 -34.83
CA THR A 571 -13.01 26.69 -34.29
C THR A 571 -12.37 28.06 -34.05
N ASP A 572 -13.07 29.17 -34.38
CA ASP A 572 -12.66 30.51 -33.98
C ASP A 572 -13.27 30.85 -32.62
N LEU A 573 -12.43 30.91 -31.61
CA LEU A 573 -12.86 31.25 -30.24
C LEU A 573 -13.16 32.75 -30.03
N ASN A 574 -12.66 33.63 -30.91
CA ASN A 574 -12.98 35.05 -30.83
C ASN A 574 -14.47 35.33 -31.07
N GLU A 575 -15.14 34.50 -31.89
CA GLU A 575 -16.56 34.65 -32.16
C GLU A 575 -17.45 34.17 -31.00
N LEU A 576 -16.89 33.32 -30.11
CA LEU A 576 -17.65 32.61 -29.08
C LEU A 576 -17.41 33.15 -27.67
N TYR A 577 -16.24 33.74 -27.41
CA TYR A 577 -15.76 34.09 -26.07
C TYR A 577 -15.01 35.44 -26.08
N ASP A 578 -14.90 36.09 -24.92
CA ASP A 578 -13.99 37.23 -24.72
C ASP A 578 -12.53 36.71 -24.68
N PHE A 579 -12.02 36.37 -25.87
CA PHE A 579 -10.73 35.73 -26.05
C PHE A 579 -9.57 36.55 -25.46
N GLY A 580 -9.63 37.89 -25.59
CA GLY A 580 -8.61 38.79 -25.05
C GLY A 580 -8.44 38.61 -23.55
N LYS A 581 -9.54 38.72 -22.84
CA LYS A 581 -9.56 38.64 -21.37
C LYS A 581 -9.30 37.24 -20.86
N ILE A 582 -9.95 36.23 -21.44
CA ILE A 582 -9.92 34.87 -20.91
C ILE A 582 -8.56 34.17 -21.23
N PHE A 583 -8.09 34.31 -22.47
CA PHE A 583 -6.92 33.55 -22.92
C PHE A 583 -5.65 34.39 -22.98
N ILE A 584 -5.68 35.58 -23.62
CA ILE A 584 -4.44 36.35 -23.86
C ILE A 584 -3.88 36.89 -22.53
N GLU A 585 -4.70 37.50 -21.69
CA GLU A 585 -4.27 38.03 -20.39
C GLU A 585 -3.76 36.89 -19.50
N THR A 586 -4.54 35.82 -19.38
CA THR A 586 -4.18 34.68 -18.53
C THR A 586 -2.86 34.00 -18.95
N VAL A 587 -2.67 33.75 -20.25
CA VAL A 587 -1.43 33.12 -20.74
C VAL A 587 -0.23 34.06 -20.60
N LYS A 588 -0.45 35.39 -20.73
CA LYS A 588 0.58 36.39 -20.49
C LYS A 588 1.04 36.39 -19.02
N ASP A 589 0.11 36.26 -18.09
CA ASP A 589 0.41 36.16 -16.66
C ASP A 589 1.24 34.90 -16.37
N VAL A 590 0.88 33.75 -16.95
CA VAL A 590 1.66 32.51 -16.86
C VAL A 590 3.10 32.69 -17.37
N LEU A 591 3.28 33.35 -18.50
CA LEU A 591 4.60 33.58 -19.11
C LEU A 591 5.45 34.62 -18.35
N THR A 592 4.84 35.48 -17.54
CA THR A 592 5.55 36.49 -16.73
C THR A 592 5.76 36.06 -15.27
N ASP A 593 5.14 34.96 -14.84
CA ASP A 593 5.30 34.41 -13.50
C ASP A 593 6.68 33.70 -13.37
N ASN A 594 7.57 34.29 -12.56
CA ASN A 594 8.91 33.73 -12.29
C ASN A 594 8.89 32.35 -11.59
N SER A 595 7.74 31.91 -11.11
CA SER A 595 7.58 30.59 -10.49
C SER A 595 7.24 29.49 -11.50
N VAL A 596 7.01 29.83 -12.76
CA VAL A 596 6.77 28.87 -13.85
C VAL A 596 8.10 28.31 -14.32
N SER A 597 8.25 26.99 -14.22
CA SER A 597 9.41 26.29 -14.76
C SER A 597 9.24 26.05 -16.27
N TYR A 598 10.35 26.05 -16.97
CA TYR A 598 10.41 25.75 -18.39
C TYR A 598 11.22 24.48 -18.62
N LYS A 599 10.86 23.70 -19.63
CA LYS A 599 11.65 22.52 -20.04
C LYS A 599 12.16 22.68 -21.47
N ALA A 600 13.36 22.17 -21.72
CA ALA A 600 13.86 21.99 -23.08
C ALA A 600 13.07 20.86 -23.77
N GLN A 601 12.76 21.04 -25.05
CA GLN A 601 12.15 20.01 -25.90
C GLN A 601 13.03 19.77 -27.11
N GLY A 602 13.38 18.49 -27.38
CA GLY A 602 14.16 18.11 -28.55
C GLY A 602 13.51 18.47 -29.89
N HIS A 603 12.18 18.58 -29.92
CA HIS A 603 11.41 18.92 -31.13
C HIS A 603 11.20 20.43 -31.33
N LEU A 604 11.52 21.28 -30.35
CA LEU A 604 11.28 22.73 -30.38
C LEU A 604 12.58 23.47 -30.67
N THR A 605 12.60 24.27 -31.75
CA THR A 605 13.71 25.16 -32.11
C THR A 605 13.29 26.61 -31.91
N ASN A 606 14.19 27.45 -31.39
CA ASN A 606 13.95 28.87 -31.08
C ASN A 606 12.64 29.13 -30.31
N GLY A 607 12.45 28.36 -29.24
CA GLY A 607 11.26 28.51 -28.40
C GLY A 607 11.46 27.95 -27.01
N ILE A 608 10.49 28.22 -26.15
CA ILE A 608 10.40 27.69 -24.78
C ILE A 608 9.04 27.05 -24.57
N GLN A 609 8.98 26.06 -23.68
CA GLN A 609 7.75 25.41 -23.25
C GLN A 609 7.68 25.36 -21.73
N THR A 610 6.49 25.64 -21.16
CA THR A 610 6.28 25.46 -19.72
C THR A 610 6.39 23.99 -19.32
N ALA A 611 6.97 23.73 -18.14
CA ALA A 611 7.06 22.38 -17.59
C ALA A 611 5.76 22.01 -16.85
N GLY A 612 5.44 20.70 -16.86
CA GLY A 612 4.29 20.15 -16.15
C GLY A 612 2.92 20.49 -16.78
N ASN A 613 1.85 20.28 -16.01
CA ASN A 613 0.49 20.62 -16.41
C ASN A 613 0.11 21.97 -15.81
N ILE A 614 -0.08 23.00 -16.64
CA ILE A 614 -0.42 24.35 -16.18
C ILE A 614 -1.78 24.42 -15.47
N PHE A 615 -2.70 23.52 -15.78
CA PHE A 615 -4.01 23.44 -15.12
C PHE A 615 -3.90 22.84 -13.71
N ALA A 616 -2.96 21.91 -13.46
CA ALA A 616 -2.75 21.30 -12.15
C ALA A 616 -2.07 22.25 -11.14
N GLN A 617 -1.27 23.21 -11.61
CA GLN A 617 -0.45 24.09 -10.76
C GLN A 617 -1.23 25.26 -10.11
N GLY A 618 -2.53 25.39 -10.36
CA GLY A 618 -3.36 26.47 -9.81
C GLY A 618 -3.01 27.88 -10.31
N LYS A 619 -2.14 27.98 -11.32
CA LYS A 619 -1.59 29.25 -11.87
C LYS A 619 -2.45 29.87 -12.96
N VAL A 620 -3.39 29.10 -13.50
CA VAL A 620 -4.43 29.57 -14.40
C VAL A 620 -5.72 29.56 -13.60
N PRO A 621 -6.62 30.58 -13.74
CA PRO A 621 -7.97 30.46 -13.19
C PRO A 621 -8.60 29.17 -13.72
N LYS A 622 -8.54 28.13 -12.94
CA LYS A 622 -8.81 26.74 -13.29
C LYS A 622 -10.15 26.50 -13.95
N THR A 623 -11.09 27.41 -13.70
CA THR A 623 -12.49 27.15 -14.00
C THR A 623 -12.92 27.60 -15.39
N GLU A 624 -12.39 28.68 -15.95
CA GLU A 624 -12.96 29.25 -17.17
C GLU A 624 -12.35 28.65 -18.43
N ILE A 625 -11.02 28.61 -18.55
CA ILE A 625 -10.33 28.00 -19.72
C ILE A 625 -10.60 26.52 -19.81
N GLU A 626 -10.47 25.77 -18.69
CA GLU A 626 -10.78 24.33 -18.68
C GLU A 626 -12.23 24.06 -19.06
N ASN A 627 -13.18 24.83 -18.53
CA ASN A 627 -14.59 24.66 -18.88
C ASN A 627 -14.87 24.93 -20.38
N ILE A 628 -14.18 25.91 -20.96
CA ILE A 628 -14.27 26.15 -22.40
C ILE A 628 -13.69 24.98 -23.18
N ILE A 629 -12.51 24.50 -22.80
CA ILE A 629 -11.90 23.33 -23.44
C ILE A 629 -12.83 22.12 -23.33
N HIS A 630 -13.39 21.83 -22.15
CA HIS A 630 -14.36 20.75 -21.98
C HIS A 630 -15.59 20.92 -22.86
N THR A 631 -16.10 22.15 -22.99
CA THR A 631 -17.24 22.46 -23.85
C THR A 631 -16.94 22.17 -25.32
N GLU A 632 -15.77 22.58 -25.81
CA GLU A 632 -15.36 22.35 -27.19
C GLU A 632 -15.06 20.85 -27.47
N ILE A 633 -14.51 20.15 -26.50
CA ILE A 633 -14.30 18.66 -26.58
C ILE A 633 -15.66 17.94 -26.66
N GLU A 634 -16.67 18.36 -25.88
CA GLU A 634 -18.01 17.77 -25.95
C GLU A 634 -18.71 18.08 -27.26
N LYS A 635 -18.55 19.30 -27.81
CA LYS A 635 -19.04 19.65 -29.15
C LYS A 635 -18.40 18.75 -30.22
N TYR A 636 -17.08 18.56 -30.13
CA TYR A 636 -16.34 17.64 -30.99
C TYR A 636 -16.90 16.23 -30.92
N ARG A 637 -17.08 15.67 -29.70
CA ARG A 637 -17.65 14.34 -29.49
C ARG A 637 -19.05 14.21 -30.09
N ILE A 638 -19.92 15.22 -29.87
CA ILE A 638 -21.27 15.21 -30.40
C ILE A 638 -21.28 15.28 -31.93
N GLN A 639 -20.41 16.10 -32.53
CA GLN A 639 -20.27 16.21 -33.99
C GLN A 639 -19.99 14.87 -34.63
N PHE A 640 -19.15 14.05 -34.03
CA PHE A 640 -18.71 12.78 -34.56
C PHE A 640 -19.37 11.54 -33.92
N LYS A 641 -20.41 11.71 -33.11
CA LYS A 641 -21.06 10.63 -32.31
C LYS A 641 -21.53 9.40 -33.10
N ASN A 642 -21.76 9.55 -34.41
CA ASN A 642 -22.20 8.47 -35.30
C ASN A 642 -21.02 7.80 -36.03
N SER A 643 -19.80 8.15 -35.72
CA SER A 643 -18.63 7.55 -36.33
C SER A 643 -18.40 6.13 -35.84
N GLU A 644 -17.97 5.25 -36.74
CA GLU A 644 -17.57 3.87 -36.45
C GLU A 644 -16.09 3.73 -36.03
N GLU A 645 -15.33 4.83 -36.05
CA GLU A 645 -13.91 4.83 -35.68
C GLU A 645 -13.68 4.48 -34.20
N GLY A 646 -12.61 3.73 -33.94
CA GLY A 646 -12.32 3.21 -32.61
C GLY A 646 -12.23 4.25 -31.53
N PHE A 647 -11.59 5.40 -31.80
CA PHE A 647 -11.43 6.48 -30.81
C PHE A 647 -12.74 7.19 -30.45
N ILE A 648 -13.76 7.18 -31.34
CA ILE A 648 -15.08 7.73 -31.05
C ILE A 648 -15.95 6.70 -30.33
N LYS A 649 -15.96 5.43 -30.80
CA LYS A 649 -16.72 4.34 -30.15
C LYS A 649 -16.29 4.08 -28.72
N ASN A 650 -15.00 4.17 -28.46
CA ASN A 650 -14.39 3.92 -27.16
C ASN A 650 -13.98 5.22 -26.47
N TRP A 651 -14.80 6.28 -26.62
CA TRP A 651 -14.54 7.54 -25.97
C TRP A 651 -14.39 7.36 -24.45
N PRO A 652 -13.33 7.88 -23.80
CA PRO A 652 -13.07 7.64 -22.40
C PRO A 652 -14.22 8.16 -21.51
N THR A 653 -14.65 7.35 -20.55
CA THR A 653 -15.71 7.71 -19.60
C THR A 653 -15.27 8.81 -18.64
N SER A 654 -13.98 8.88 -18.37
CA SER A 654 -13.32 9.96 -17.59
C SER A 654 -11.97 10.27 -18.21
N TYR A 655 -11.61 11.55 -18.22
CA TYR A 655 -10.32 12.01 -18.73
C TYR A 655 -9.82 13.21 -17.94
N GLU A 656 -8.54 13.50 -18.06
CA GLU A 656 -7.95 14.76 -17.62
C GLU A 656 -7.46 15.57 -18.80
N ILE A 657 -7.38 16.91 -18.61
CA ILE A 657 -6.75 17.80 -19.58
C ILE A 657 -5.36 18.13 -19.06
N LYS A 658 -4.36 17.84 -19.88
CA LYS A 658 -2.97 18.22 -19.59
C LYS A 658 -2.52 19.27 -20.57
N GLY A 659 -2.23 20.48 -20.07
CA GLY A 659 -1.90 21.61 -20.93
C GLY A 659 -0.56 22.25 -20.61
N TRP A 660 0.03 22.87 -21.63
CA TRP A 660 1.27 23.64 -21.55
C TRP A 660 1.28 24.77 -22.55
N VAL A 661 2.08 25.80 -22.29
CA VAL A 661 2.27 26.94 -23.20
C VAL A 661 3.58 26.79 -23.94
N VAL A 662 3.51 26.94 -25.26
CA VAL A 662 4.67 27.01 -26.16
C VAL A 662 4.81 28.44 -26.70
N SER A 663 5.97 29.05 -26.50
CA SER A 663 6.31 30.37 -27.03
C SER A 663 7.51 30.25 -27.98
N MET A 664 7.34 30.57 -29.25
CA MET A 664 8.36 30.50 -30.28
C MET A 664 8.72 31.89 -30.77
N GLN A 665 10.03 32.11 -30.96
CA GLN A 665 10.60 33.32 -31.54
C GLN A 665 10.75 33.18 -33.07
N SER A 666 11.16 34.22 -33.75
CA SER A 666 11.45 34.25 -35.19
C SER A 666 12.39 33.06 -35.59
N GLY A 667 12.06 32.41 -36.66
CA GLY A 667 12.73 31.14 -37.09
C GLY A 667 12.33 29.93 -36.26
N GLY A 668 11.44 30.10 -35.28
CA GLY A 668 10.95 29.01 -34.46
C GLY A 668 10.17 27.99 -35.26
N LYS A 669 10.40 26.71 -34.95
CA LYS A 669 9.69 25.58 -35.51
C LYS A 669 9.54 24.47 -34.49
N LEU A 670 8.47 23.71 -34.68
CA LEU A 670 8.25 22.46 -33.97
C LEU A 670 8.42 21.33 -34.99
N ALA A 671 9.30 20.38 -34.71
CA ALA A 671 9.49 19.20 -35.57
C ALA A 671 8.29 18.26 -35.52
N PRO A 672 8.06 17.41 -36.56
CA PRO A 672 6.98 16.43 -36.55
C PRO A 672 7.04 15.52 -35.32
N HIS A 673 5.93 15.44 -34.59
CA HIS A 673 5.76 14.58 -33.41
C HIS A 673 4.28 14.27 -33.19
N MET A 674 3.99 13.26 -32.39
CA MET A 674 2.65 12.90 -31.91
C MET A 674 2.63 12.81 -30.40
N HIS A 675 1.45 12.74 -29.80
CA HIS A 675 1.28 12.64 -28.37
C HIS A 675 0.84 11.23 -27.96
N ASP A 676 1.77 10.44 -27.47
CA ASP A 676 1.62 9.00 -27.20
C ASP A 676 0.46 8.68 -26.22
N ASN A 677 0.22 9.55 -25.24
CA ASN A 677 -0.79 9.36 -24.19
C ASN A 677 -2.12 10.08 -24.48
N GLY A 678 -2.16 10.90 -25.51
CA GLY A 678 -3.34 11.70 -25.88
C GLY A 678 -4.40 10.84 -26.58
N TRP A 679 -5.67 11.16 -26.33
CA TRP A 679 -6.81 10.69 -27.11
C TRP A 679 -7.17 11.68 -28.20
N ILE A 680 -7.29 12.93 -27.80
CA ILE A 680 -7.43 14.11 -28.67
C ILE A 680 -6.36 15.11 -28.26
N THR A 681 -5.71 15.71 -29.25
CA THR A 681 -4.78 16.83 -29.07
C THR A 681 -5.47 18.12 -29.49
N GLY A 682 -5.28 19.16 -28.69
CA GLY A 682 -5.80 20.49 -28.92
C GLY A 682 -4.72 21.57 -28.92
N SER A 683 -4.89 22.58 -29.76
CA SER A 683 -4.00 23.74 -29.82
C SER A 683 -4.84 25.03 -29.93
N ILE A 684 -4.72 25.91 -28.92
CA ILE A 684 -5.33 27.24 -28.89
C ILE A 684 -4.24 28.25 -29.22
N TYR A 685 -4.45 29.05 -30.28
CA TYR A 685 -3.47 29.99 -30.76
C TYR A 685 -3.69 31.35 -30.07
N ILE A 686 -2.87 31.62 -29.08
CA ILE A 686 -2.95 32.83 -28.22
C ILE A 686 -2.43 34.07 -28.96
N ASN A 687 -1.30 33.91 -29.65
CA ASN A 687 -0.75 34.94 -30.53
C ASN A 687 -0.15 34.29 -31.78
N VAL A 688 -0.64 34.68 -32.92
CA VAL A 688 -0.06 34.33 -34.23
C VAL A 688 0.33 35.63 -34.93
N PRO A 689 1.66 35.86 -35.12
CA PRO A 689 2.13 37.05 -35.82
C PRO A 689 1.51 37.19 -37.23
N PRO A 690 1.37 38.39 -37.76
CA PRO A 690 0.95 38.61 -39.16
C PRO A 690 1.88 37.87 -40.13
N LYS A 691 1.30 37.13 -41.07
CA LYS A 691 2.09 36.23 -41.94
C LYS A 691 2.74 36.99 -43.08
N SER A 692 4.05 36.85 -43.24
CA SER A 692 4.80 37.38 -44.38
C SER A 692 4.62 36.57 -45.66
N LYS A 693 4.31 35.28 -45.53
CA LYS A 693 3.96 34.36 -46.61
C LYS A 693 2.75 33.51 -46.21
N THR A 694 2.01 33.00 -47.15
CA THR A 694 0.70 32.33 -46.97
C THR A 694 0.73 31.20 -45.92
N ASP A 695 1.82 30.41 -45.86
CA ASP A 695 1.87 29.23 -45.02
C ASP A 695 2.77 29.36 -43.79
N CYS A 696 3.44 30.52 -43.60
CA CYS A 696 4.29 30.76 -42.44
C CYS A 696 3.54 30.62 -41.12
N GLY A 697 4.10 29.88 -40.16
CA GLY A 697 3.53 29.64 -38.84
C GLY A 697 2.27 28.76 -38.81
N ASN A 698 1.86 28.15 -39.93
CA ASN A 698 0.71 27.25 -40.00
C ASN A 698 0.99 25.92 -39.30
N LEU A 699 -0.10 25.28 -38.85
CA LEU A 699 -0.07 23.89 -38.34
C LEU A 699 -0.15 22.93 -39.50
N VAL A 700 0.74 21.97 -39.55
CA VAL A 700 0.68 20.85 -40.47
C VAL A 700 0.35 19.58 -39.69
N LEU A 701 -0.64 18.85 -40.20
CA LEU A 701 -1.05 17.53 -39.69
C LEU A 701 -0.74 16.48 -40.74
N CYS A 702 -0.09 15.39 -40.34
CA CYS A 702 0.26 14.28 -41.24
C CYS A 702 0.03 12.93 -40.56
N ILE A 703 -0.25 11.90 -41.37
CA ILE A 703 -0.59 10.57 -40.85
C ILE A 703 0.64 9.71 -40.56
N SER A 704 1.84 10.11 -40.98
CA SER A 704 3.08 9.37 -40.74
C SER A 704 4.23 10.32 -40.43
N ASP A 705 5.26 9.79 -39.76
CA ASP A 705 6.52 10.50 -39.54
C ASP A 705 7.29 10.63 -40.88
N GLN A 706 7.54 11.89 -41.26
CA GLN A 706 8.20 12.17 -42.54
C GLN A 706 9.70 11.80 -42.56
N GLU A 707 10.35 11.58 -41.40
CA GLU A 707 11.78 11.20 -41.36
C GLU A 707 12.04 9.79 -41.91
N HIS A 708 11.03 8.93 -41.99
CA HIS A 708 11.17 7.53 -42.35
C HIS A 708 10.48 7.15 -43.70
N VAL A 709 9.80 8.09 -44.36
CA VAL A 709 9.03 7.81 -45.56
C VAL A 709 9.53 8.64 -46.72
N LEU A 710 10.46 8.10 -47.49
CA LEU A 710 10.84 8.63 -48.78
C LEU A 710 9.70 8.38 -49.78
N GLY A 711 8.88 9.41 -50.07
CA GLY A 711 7.87 9.34 -51.14
C GLY A 711 6.41 9.54 -50.74
N VAL A 712 6.13 10.15 -49.58
CA VAL A 712 4.75 10.44 -49.16
C VAL A 712 4.04 11.32 -50.20
N GLU A 713 2.93 10.81 -50.78
CA GLU A 713 2.07 11.62 -51.63
C GLU A 713 1.49 12.80 -50.84
N LYS A 714 1.36 13.97 -51.49
CA LYS A 714 0.79 15.21 -50.92
C LYS A 714 -0.61 15.03 -50.28
N ASN A 715 -1.27 13.91 -50.54
CA ASN A 715 -2.61 13.62 -50.03
C ASN A 715 -2.65 13.11 -48.60
N GLN A 716 -1.50 12.92 -47.94
CA GLN A 716 -1.40 12.39 -46.55
C GLN A 716 -1.13 13.49 -45.53
N GLN A 717 -1.24 14.75 -45.90
CA GLN A 717 -1.07 15.89 -44.97
C GLN A 717 -2.14 16.95 -45.20
N SER A 718 -2.42 17.73 -44.14
CA SER A 718 -3.29 18.88 -44.16
C SER A 718 -2.59 20.08 -43.53
N ILE A 719 -2.58 21.20 -44.25
CA ILE A 719 -2.06 22.48 -43.73
C ILE A 719 -3.23 23.28 -43.21
N ILE A 720 -3.24 23.55 -41.92
CA ILE A 720 -4.29 24.31 -41.25
C ILE A 720 -3.81 25.76 -41.10
N ASP A 721 -4.50 26.67 -41.79
CA ASP A 721 -4.27 28.08 -41.64
C ASP A 721 -4.78 28.56 -40.27
N VAL A 722 -3.84 28.92 -39.39
CA VAL A 722 -4.16 29.33 -38.01
C VAL A 722 -3.93 30.83 -37.81
N VAL A 723 -4.80 31.43 -37.03
CA VAL A 723 -4.75 32.84 -36.60
C VAL A 723 -4.97 32.92 -35.09
N THR A 724 -4.70 34.07 -34.49
CA THR A 724 -5.00 34.33 -33.08
C THR A 724 -6.49 34.07 -32.82
N GLY A 725 -6.81 33.26 -31.81
CA GLY A 725 -8.16 32.81 -31.48
C GLY A 725 -8.55 31.47 -32.09
N SER A 726 -7.75 30.90 -33.02
CA SER A 726 -8.03 29.56 -33.54
C SER A 726 -7.85 28.50 -32.46
N LEU A 727 -8.80 27.55 -32.33
CA LEU A 727 -8.68 26.28 -31.68
C LEU A 727 -8.65 25.18 -32.73
N CYS A 728 -7.65 24.31 -32.69
CA CYS A 728 -7.61 23.11 -33.52
C CYS A 728 -7.70 21.87 -32.61
N LEU A 729 -8.66 20.97 -32.91
CA LEU A 729 -8.81 19.66 -32.27
C LEU A 729 -8.61 18.55 -33.29
N PHE A 730 -7.84 17.53 -32.97
CA PHE A 730 -7.56 16.40 -33.86
C PHE A 730 -7.17 15.13 -33.07
N PRO A 731 -7.35 13.92 -33.67
CA PRO A 731 -6.92 12.67 -33.06
C PRO A 731 -5.41 12.67 -32.77
N SER A 732 -5.02 12.28 -31.57
CA SER A 732 -3.61 12.32 -31.14
C SER A 732 -2.69 11.38 -31.93
N SER A 733 -3.24 10.45 -32.73
CA SER A 733 -2.49 9.61 -33.67
C SER A 733 -1.88 10.36 -34.85
N LEU A 734 -2.30 11.61 -35.09
CA LEU A 734 -1.72 12.47 -36.13
C LEU A 734 -0.39 13.05 -35.65
N HIS A 735 0.64 12.92 -36.48
CA HIS A 735 1.84 13.71 -36.36
C HIS A 735 1.55 15.17 -36.73
N HIS A 736 2.15 16.08 -36.00
CA HIS A 736 1.94 17.51 -36.26
C HIS A 736 3.22 18.30 -36.03
N TYR A 737 3.31 19.41 -36.78
CA TYR A 737 4.44 20.31 -36.71
C TYR A 737 4.05 21.74 -37.10
N THR A 738 4.93 22.71 -36.85
CA THR A 738 4.73 24.11 -37.21
C THR A 738 5.68 24.50 -38.33
N LEU A 739 5.17 25.11 -39.38
CA LEU A 739 6.02 25.71 -40.43
C LEU A 739 6.79 26.91 -39.84
N PRO A 740 8.09 27.08 -40.17
CA PRO A 740 8.87 28.23 -39.73
C PRO A 740 8.23 29.55 -40.09
N PHE A 741 8.42 30.57 -39.26
CA PHE A 741 7.97 31.95 -39.48
C PHE A 741 9.11 32.94 -39.23
N GLU A 742 9.09 34.09 -39.88
CA GLU A 742 10.20 35.06 -39.86
C GLU A 742 9.86 36.36 -39.10
N GLU A 743 8.64 36.45 -38.57
CA GLU A 743 8.12 37.62 -37.89
C GLU A 743 8.83 37.85 -36.52
N LYS A 744 8.92 39.13 -36.09
CA LYS A 744 9.62 39.50 -34.84
C LYS A 744 8.82 39.17 -33.57
N GLU A 745 7.49 39.10 -33.70
CA GLU A 745 6.61 38.80 -32.57
C GLU A 745 6.63 37.31 -32.26
N ASN A 746 6.52 36.96 -30.98
CA ASN A 746 6.47 35.58 -30.56
C ASN A 746 5.13 34.95 -30.98
N ARG A 747 5.20 33.76 -31.54
CA ARG A 747 4.05 32.87 -31.71
C ARG A 747 3.80 32.11 -30.43
N ILE A 748 2.61 32.24 -29.85
CA ILE A 748 2.24 31.65 -28.54
C ILE A 748 1.05 30.72 -28.75
N VAL A 749 1.20 29.47 -28.26
CA VAL A 749 0.18 28.43 -28.34
C VAL A 749 -0.04 27.83 -26.96
N LEU A 750 -1.28 27.69 -26.53
CA LEU A 750 -1.70 26.86 -25.44
C LEU A 750 -2.07 25.49 -26.03
N ALA A 751 -1.18 24.52 -25.89
CA ALA A 751 -1.40 23.15 -26.32
C ALA A 751 -1.93 22.30 -25.17
N PHE A 752 -2.75 21.31 -25.48
CA PHE A 752 -3.27 20.39 -24.48
C PHE A 752 -3.61 19.01 -25.07
N ASP A 753 -3.61 18.01 -24.20
CA ASP A 753 -4.08 16.66 -24.47
C ASP A 753 -5.27 16.28 -23.60
N VAL A 754 -6.19 15.55 -24.19
CA VAL A 754 -7.23 14.79 -23.50
C VAL A 754 -6.67 13.41 -23.20
N ILE A 755 -6.38 13.13 -21.93
CA ILE A 755 -5.76 11.89 -21.49
C ILE A 755 -6.80 11.03 -20.74
N PRO A 756 -7.11 9.80 -21.22
CA PRO A 756 -7.99 8.89 -20.49
C PRO A 756 -7.51 8.66 -19.06
N LYS A 757 -8.44 8.65 -18.09
CA LYS A 757 -8.18 8.16 -16.74
C LYS A 757 -8.55 6.69 -16.69
N ASN A 758 -7.59 5.86 -16.33
CA ASN A 758 -7.79 4.41 -16.13
C ASN A 758 -8.70 4.12 -14.94
#